data_751dda445d87541d104d80ae22837563
#
_entry.id   751dda445d87541d104d80ae22837563
#
_cell.length_a   1.000
_cell.length_b   1.000
_cell.length_c   1.000
_cell.angle_alpha   90.00
_cell.angle_beta   90.00
_cell.angle_gamma   90.00
#
_symmetry.space_group_name_H-M   'P 1'
#
loop_
_entity.id
_entity.type
_entity.pdbx_description
1 polymer ?
#
loop_
_entity_poly.entity_id
_entity_poly.type
_entity_poly.pdbx_seq_one_letter_code
_entity_poly.pdbx_strand_id
1 'polypeptide(L)'
;TLNTSRMGHPQLLWAMCCKFSSFLSADAAQQFQYAVRVIGSNFAPTVERDEFLVAEKIKKEQLNSFLFVFIFLKGVLKNKWSILYLLLSLSEDPRKQSNKVSSYATLFAQALPRDAHSTPYYYARPQTLPLNYQDRSAQSVQSSCSMGSSGISSISLYALNGPTPTPQSLVPGQSYQAPGVGECLRQQLGSRLAWTLTASQPSLQSTTSKGFSNAVSRGVPRSRREGDTSGSVEITEANLVRDVLYVFQGIDGKNIKMCNSENCYKVEGKVSLSKSLRDTTSRLAELGWLHNKIRKYTDQRSLDRAFGLVGQSFCAALHQELKEYYRLLSVLHSQLQLEDDQGVNLGLESSLTLRRLLVWTYDPKIRLKTLAALVDHCQGRKGGELASAVHAYTKTGDPYMRSLVQHILGLVSHPVLNFLYRWIYDGELEDTYHEFFVASDPTVKTDRLWHDKYTLRKSMIPSFITMEQSKKVLLIGKSINFLHQVCHDQTPSTKVIAVAKSAESSKDAADLFTDLENAFQEKIDAAYFETSKYLLDVLNKKYNLLEHMQAMRRYLLLGQGDFIRHLMDLLKPELARPATTLYQHNLTGILETAVRATNAQFDNPEILKRLDVRLLEVSPGDTGWDVFSLDYHVDGPIATVFTRECMSHYLRVFNFLWRAKRMEYILTDIWKGHMCNAKLLKSMPELSGVLHQCHVLASEMVHFIHQMQYYITFEVLECSWDELWNKVQQAQDLDHIIAAHEVFLDTIIARCLLDSDSRVLLNQLRAVFDQIIELQNAQDAMYRAALEELQLRLQFEERKKQRELEGKWGVTASEEEEESKRMKEFQDSIPKMCSQLRILTHFYQGIVQQFLVLLTTSSDESLRFLSFRLDFNEHYKAREPRLRVSLGTRGRRSSHMGTSC
;
A
#
# COMPACT_ATOMS: atom_id res chain seq x y z
N THR A 1 -18.28 41.37 -21.46
CA THR A 1 -18.43 39.95 -21.71
C THR A 1 -17.20 39.39 -22.40
N LEU A 2 -16.17 39.11 -21.63
CA LEU A 2 -14.98 38.37 -22.07
C LEU A 2 -15.29 36.87 -21.93
N ASN A 3 -15.11 36.16 -23.00
CA ASN A 3 -15.22 34.70 -23.07
C ASN A 3 -14.24 34.05 -22.09
N THR A 4 -14.71 33.74 -20.87
CA THR A 4 -13.90 33.22 -19.74
C THR A 4 -13.59 31.74 -19.83
N SER A 5 -14.04 31.04 -20.89
CA SER A 5 -13.90 29.57 -21.02
C SER A 5 -12.59 29.10 -21.64
N ARG A 6 -11.65 29.99 -21.98
CA ARG A 6 -10.37 29.64 -22.65
C ARG A 6 -9.09 30.22 -22.03
N MET A 7 -9.16 30.92 -20.90
CA MET A 7 -7.96 31.49 -20.27
C MET A 7 -7.49 30.60 -19.12
N GLY A 8 -6.22 30.19 -19.13
CA GLY A 8 -5.61 29.50 -18.00
C GLY A 8 -5.53 30.38 -16.75
N HIS A 9 -5.49 29.77 -15.57
CA HIS A 9 -5.47 30.46 -14.26
C HIS A 9 -4.50 31.66 -14.15
N PRO A 10 -3.25 31.62 -14.66
CA PRO A 10 -2.33 32.74 -14.58
C PRO A 10 -2.77 33.96 -15.42
N GLN A 11 -3.40 33.74 -16.57
CA GLN A 11 -3.88 34.82 -17.45
C GLN A 11 -5.09 35.54 -16.87
N LEU A 12 -5.94 34.84 -16.15
CA LEU A 12 -7.10 35.42 -15.44
C LEU A 12 -6.65 36.28 -14.27
N LEU A 13 -5.63 35.84 -13.54
CA LEU A 13 -5.03 36.56 -12.44
C LEU A 13 -4.32 37.83 -12.92
N TRP A 14 -3.60 37.72 -14.04
CA TRP A 14 -2.97 38.88 -14.72
C TRP A 14 -4.01 39.92 -15.17
N ALA A 15 -5.10 39.48 -15.82
CA ALA A 15 -6.19 40.37 -16.26
C ALA A 15 -6.89 41.02 -15.07
N MET A 16 -7.03 40.34 -13.93
CA MET A 16 -7.55 40.94 -12.71
C MET A 16 -6.58 41.96 -12.13
N CYS A 17 -5.29 41.66 -12.00
CA CYS A 17 -4.31 42.62 -11.53
C CYS A 17 -4.20 43.86 -12.41
N CYS A 18 -4.26 43.74 -13.74
CA CYS A 18 -4.28 44.86 -14.67
C CYS A 18 -5.54 45.74 -14.53
N LYS A 19 -6.71 45.14 -14.26
CA LYS A 19 -7.93 45.92 -13.99
C LYS A 19 -7.86 46.67 -12.65
N PHE A 20 -7.23 46.08 -11.61
CA PHE A 20 -7.07 46.77 -10.34
C PHE A 20 -6.00 47.85 -10.41
N SER A 21 -4.90 47.64 -11.13
CA SER A 21 -3.86 48.62 -11.27
C SER A 21 -4.26 49.84 -12.10
N SER A 22 -5.32 49.75 -12.92
CA SER A 22 -5.90 50.94 -13.58
C SER A 22 -6.63 51.87 -12.62
N PHE A 23 -6.96 51.42 -11.42
CA PHE A 23 -7.53 52.24 -10.34
C PHE A 23 -6.49 52.78 -9.35
N LEU A 24 -5.34 52.17 -9.29
CA LEU A 24 -4.25 52.48 -8.37
C LEU A 24 -2.98 52.65 -9.20
N SER A 25 -2.30 53.76 -9.11
CA SER A 25 -1.08 54.12 -9.85
C SER A 25 0.16 53.28 -9.43
N ALA A 26 0.02 52.02 -9.22
CA ALA A 26 1.08 51.10 -8.80
C ALA A 26 1.43 50.10 -9.89
N ASP A 27 2.68 49.64 -9.90
CA ASP A 27 3.25 48.77 -10.90
C ASP A 27 2.54 47.38 -10.91
N ALA A 28 1.80 47.10 -11.98
CA ALA A 28 0.97 45.91 -12.14
C ALA A 28 1.81 44.63 -12.05
N ALA A 29 3.09 44.68 -12.38
CA ALA A 29 4.00 43.54 -12.30
C ALA A 29 4.37 43.16 -10.86
N GLN A 30 4.56 44.17 -9.98
CA GLN A 30 4.82 43.90 -8.55
C GLN A 30 3.59 43.34 -7.86
N GLN A 31 2.42 43.85 -8.17
CA GLN A 31 1.17 43.35 -7.60
C GLN A 31 0.84 41.95 -8.08
N PHE A 32 1.15 41.61 -9.33
CA PHE A 32 1.02 40.23 -9.81
C PHE A 32 1.95 39.26 -9.10
N GLN A 33 3.23 39.62 -8.91
CA GLN A 33 4.17 38.80 -8.16
C GLN A 33 3.76 38.64 -6.70
N TYR A 34 3.24 39.66 -6.08
CA TYR A 34 2.68 39.61 -4.73
C TYR A 34 1.47 38.68 -4.66
N ALA A 35 0.55 38.79 -5.60
CA ALA A 35 -0.63 37.93 -5.70
C ALA A 35 -0.26 36.45 -5.86
N VAL A 36 0.71 36.13 -6.72
CA VAL A 36 1.21 34.77 -6.92
C VAL A 36 1.83 34.20 -5.63
N ARG A 37 2.59 35.02 -4.89
CA ARG A 37 3.18 34.60 -3.60
C ARG A 37 2.11 34.34 -2.54
N VAL A 38 1.11 35.22 -2.41
CA VAL A 38 0.04 35.04 -1.42
C VAL A 38 -0.83 33.81 -1.74
N ILE A 39 -1.17 33.60 -3.00
CA ILE A 39 -1.99 32.44 -3.41
C ILE A 39 -1.17 31.12 -3.30
N GLY A 40 0.14 31.19 -3.59
CA GLY A 40 1.02 30.01 -3.52
C GLY A 40 1.45 29.62 -2.10
N SER A 41 1.40 30.56 -1.16
CA SER A 41 1.91 30.31 0.21
C SER A 41 0.95 29.55 1.13
N ASN A 42 -0.31 29.36 0.76
CA ASN A 42 -1.37 28.82 1.64
C ASN A 42 -1.50 29.52 3.02
N PHE A 43 -0.82 30.64 3.21
CA PHE A 43 -0.77 31.39 4.45
C PHE A 43 -1.90 32.43 4.44
N ALA A 44 -3.07 32.07 4.94
CA ALA A 44 -4.03 33.06 5.41
C ALA A 44 -3.66 33.38 6.87
N PRO A 45 -3.43 34.66 7.22
CA PRO A 45 -3.17 35.03 8.62
C PRO A 45 -4.33 34.57 9.48
N THR A 46 -4.01 33.89 10.58
CA THR A 46 -4.98 33.24 11.48
C THR A 46 -5.92 34.20 12.22
N VAL A 47 -5.74 35.51 12.06
CA VAL A 47 -6.43 36.54 12.86
C VAL A 47 -7.80 36.91 12.33
N GLU A 48 -8.12 36.67 11.06
CA GLU A 48 -9.45 36.96 10.49
C GLU A 48 -10.00 35.77 9.72
N ARG A 49 -10.38 34.71 10.46
CA ARG A 49 -11.03 33.52 9.89
C ARG A 49 -12.56 33.65 9.72
N ASP A 50 -13.12 34.79 10.12
CA ASP A 50 -14.57 34.99 10.05
C ASP A 50 -14.97 35.48 8.67
N GLU A 51 -15.62 34.62 7.89
CA GLU A 51 -16.18 34.97 6.56
C GLU A 51 -17.07 36.16 6.59
N PHE A 52 -17.81 36.33 7.67
CA PHE A 52 -18.72 37.45 7.84
C PHE A 52 -17.99 38.78 8.01
N LEU A 53 -16.97 38.84 8.83
CA LEU A 53 -16.19 40.03 9.08
C LEU A 53 -15.43 40.52 7.82
N VAL A 54 -14.86 39.60 7.06
CA VAL A 54 -14.17 39.91 5.80
C VAL A 54 -15.16 40.35 4.72
N ALA A 55 -16.33 39.72 4.63
CA ALA A 55 -17.39 40.11 3.71
C ALA A 55 -18.00 41.47 4.08
N GLU A 56 -18.12 41.80 5.37
CA GLU A 56 -18.59 43.10 5.85
C GLU A 56 -17.57 44.21 5.61
N LYS A 57 -16.27 43.96 5.76
CA LYS A 57 -15.22 44.88 5.37
C LYS A 57 -15.23 45.16 3.87
N ILE A 58 -15.41 44.14 3.03
CA ILE A 58 -15.54 44.34 1.56
C ILE A 58 -16.81 45.09 1.20
N LYS A 59 -17.93 44.87 1.88
CA LYS A 59 -19.16 45.63 1.72
C LYS A 59 -18.99 47.13 2.10
N LYS A 60 -18.26 47.40 3.18
CA LYS A 60 -18.03 48.75 3.70
C LYS A 60 -17.17 49.61 2.76
N GLU A 61 -16.34 48.96 1.93
CA GLU A 61 -15.45 49.63 0.98
C GLU A 61 -16.04 49.74 -0.45
N GLN A 62 -17.36 49.59 -0.63
CA GLN A 62 -18.10 49.75 -1.90
C GLN A 62 -17.73 48.80 -3.05
N LEU A 63 -17.14 47.67 -2.76
CA LEU A 63 -16.73 46.63 -3.71
C LEU A 63 -17.87 45.63 -4.04
N ASN A 64 -19.11 46.10 -4.14
CA ASN A 64 -20.31 45.23 -4.32
C ASN A 64 -20.27 44.33 -5.57
N SER A 65 -19.53 44.71 -6.62
CA SER A 65 -19.44 43.91 -7.85
C SER A 65 -18.54 42.67 -7.68
N PHE A 66 -17.64 42.62 -6.69
CA PHE A 66 -16.76 41.52 -6.44
C PHE A 66 -17.36 40.40 -5.58
N LEU A 67 -18.26 40.75 -4.68
CA LEU A 67 -19.02 39.79 -3.88
C LEU A 67 -19.85 38.87 -4.77
N PHE A 68 -20.38 39.39 -5.85
CA PHE A 68 -21.16 38.60 -6.84
C PHE A 68 -20.31 37.62 -7.61
N VAL A 69 -19.09 37.97 -8.00
CA VAL A 69 -18.12 37.08 -8.65
C VAL A 69 -17.66 36.00 -7.69
N PHE A 70 -17.48 36.33 -6.41
CA PHE A 70 -17.03 35.39 -5.40
C PHE A 70 -18.09 34.32 -5.05
N ILE A 71 -19.37 34.74 -5.00
CA ILE A 71 -20.49 33.81 -4.78
C ILE A 71 -20.64 32.84 -5.96
N PHE A 72 -20.41 33.32 -7.18
CA PHE A 72 -20.47 32.49 -8.39
C PHE A 72 -19.32 31.49 -8.50
N LEU A 73 -18.15 31.80 -7.93
CA LEU A 73 -16.96 30.93 -7.91
C LEU A 73 -16.90 29.96 -6.72
N LYS A 74 -17.94 29.87 -5.92
CA LYS A 74 -18.03 29.10 -4.66
C LYS A 74 -17.75 27.61 -4.82
N GLY A 75 -17.76 27.07 -6.04
CA GLY A 75 -17.45 25.65 -6.34
C GLY A 75 -16.10 25.37 -6.97
N VAL A 76 -15.37 26.37 -7.46
CA VAL A 76 -14.23 26.19 -8.38
C VAL A 76 -12.87 26.48 -7.71
N LEU A 77 -12.83 27.22 -6.62
CA LEU A 77 -11.58 27.67 -6.00
C LEU A 77 -11.26 26.93 -4.71
N LYS A 78 -10.10 26.26 -4.66
CA LYS A 78 -9.61 25.56 -3.47
C LYS A 78 -9.21 26.50 -2.31
N ASN A 79 -8.71 27.71 -2.60
CA ASN A 79 -8.20 28.67 -1.60
C ASN A 79 -8.99 29.98 -1.59
N LYS A 80 -10.24 29.93 -1.15
CA LYS A 80 -11.17 31.09 -1.12
C LYS A 80 -10.63 32.24 -0.29
N TRP A 81 -10.03 31.94 0.86
CA TRP A 81 -9.54 32.92 1.84
C TRP A 81 -8.35 33.72 1.34
N SER A 82 -7.39 33.03 0.72
CA SER A 82 -6.22 33.72 0.16
C SER A 82 -6.61 34.70 -0.93
N ILE A 83 -7.66 34.41 -1.69
CA ILE A 83 -8.14 35.28 -2.76
C ILE A 83 -8.94 36.46 -2.19
N LEU A 84 -9.80 36.22 -1.18
CA LEU A 84 -10.52 37.29 -0.49
C LEU A 84 -9.56 38.26 0.21
N TYR A 85 -8.56 37.74 0.86
CA TYR A 85 -7.52 38.52 1.54
C TYR A 85 -6.66 39.31 0.55
N LEU A 86 -6.33 38.74 -0.59
CA LEU A 86 -5.65 39.44 -1.67
C LEU A 86 -6.48 40.57 -2.23
N LEU A 87 -7.76 40.37 -2.46
CA LEU A 87 -8.68 41.38 -2.94
C LEU A 87 -8.82 42.53 -1.93
N LEU A 88 -8.87 42.21 -0.64
CA LEU A 88 -8.89 43.20 0.45
C LEU A 88 -7.59 44.01 0.52
N SER A 89 -6.43 43.35 0.42
CA SER A 89 -5.13 43.99 0.46
C SER A 89 -4.83 44.86 -0.79
N LEU A 90 -5.41 44.49 -1.94
CA LEU A 90 -5.32 45.27 -3.17
C LEU A 90 -6.29 46.50 -3.20
N SER A 91 -7.34 46.46 -2.36
CA SER A 91 -8.31 47.58 -2.24
C SER A 91 -7.87 48.66 -1.26
N GLU A 92 -6.84 48.38 -0.44
CA GLU A 92 -6.33 49.36 0.53
C GLU A 92 -5.35 50.32 -0.10
N ASP A 93 -5.48 51.66 0.26
CA ASP A 93 -4.65 52.73 -0.24
C ASP A 93 -3.14 52.48 0.01
N PRO A 94 -2.25 52.64 -0.97
CA PRO A 94 -0.83 52.35 -0.85
C PRO A 94 -0.11 53.13 0.28
N ARG A 95 -0.63 54.28 0.70
CA ARG A 95 -0.12 55.01 1.84
C ARG A 95 -0.41 54.35 3.19
N LYS A 96 -1.42 53.48 3.29
CA LYS A 96 -1.74 52.67 4.47
C LYS A 96 -1.00 51.36 4.49
N GLN A 97 -0.58 50.85 3.30
CA GLN A 97 0.20 49.63 3.19
C GLN A 97 1.59 49.70 3.74
N SER A 98 2.27 50.86 3.62
CA SER A 98 3.65 51.00 4.18
C SER A 98 3.68 50.88 5.71
N ASN A 99 2.62 51.33 6.40
CA ASN A 99 2.48 51.19 7.83
C ASN A 99 2.08 49.78 8.29
N LYS A 100 1.35 49.04 7.46
CA LYS A 100 0.93 47.66 7.75
C LYS A 100 2.04 46.65 7.45
N VAL A 101 2.85 46.84 6.40
CA VAL A 101 4.04 46.02 6.14
C VAL A 101 5.04 46.14 7.28
N SER A 102 5.19 47.32 7.88
CA SER A 102 5.94 47.50 9.11
C SER A 102 5.32 46.79 10.32
N SER A 103 3.98 46.69 10.39
CA SER A 103 3.24 45.99 11.43
C SER A 103 3.35 44.47 11.30
N TYR A 104 3.44 43.93 10.07
CA TYR A 104 3.66 42.48 9.85
C TYR A 104 5.10 42.08 10.14
N ALA A 105 6.08 42.93 9.83
CA ALA A 105 7.47 42.75 10.24
C ALA A 105 7.62 42.76 11.77
N THR A 106 6.78 43.57 12.46
CA THR A 106 6.73 43.61 13.94
C THR A 106 6.02 42.42 14.56
N LEU A 107 5.05 41.84 13.88
CA LEU A 107 4.40 40.58 14.32
C LEU A 107 5.34 39.38 14.23
N PHE A 108 6.20 39.31 13.22
CA PHE A 108 7.26 38.32 13.14
C PHE A 108 8.41 38.61 14.15
N ALA A 109 8.62 39.86 14.54
CA ALA A 109 9.55 40.21 15.59
C ALA A 109 9.00 40.04 17.02
N GLN A 110 7.68 39.95 17.19
CA GLN A 110 6.98 39.68 18.46
C GLN A 110 6.87 38.22 18.82
N ALA A 111 7.25 37.30 17.92
CA ALA A 111 7.39 35.88 18.24
C ALA A 111 8.68 35.54 19.05
N LEU A 112 9.50 36.54 19.35
CA LEU A 112 10.59 36.45 20.33
C LEU A 112 10.10 37.01 21.67
N PRO A 113 10.25 36.30 22.78
CA PRO A 113 9.73 36.77 24.08
C PRO A 113 10.48 38.02 24.51
N ARG A 114 9.78 39.15 24.54
CA ARG A 114 10.21 40.35 25.27
C ARG A 114 9.56 40.35 26.63
N ASP A 115 10.44 40.34 27.59
CA ASP A 115 10.38 40.70 29.00
C ASP A 115 9.03 40.94 29.66
N ALA A 116 8.82 40.17 30.68
CA ALA A 116 7.83 40.34 31.71
C ALA A 116 8.03 41.64 32.48
N HIS A 117 7.06 42.53 32.44
CA HIS A 117 6.76 43.39 33.57
C HIS A 117 5.25 43.48 33.78
N SER A 118 4.85 42.86 34.90
CA SER A 118 3.87 43.26 35.95
C SER A 118 2.53 43.84 35.48
N THR A 119 1.47 43.16 35.72
CA THR A 119 0.38 43.20 36.73
C THR A 119 -0.99 43.05 36.10
N PRO A 120 -2.11 43.00 36.82
CA PRO A 120 -2.58 41.82 37.52
C PRO A 120 -3.95 41.32 36.97
N TYR A 121 -4.22 40.15 37.27
CA TYR A 121 -5.48 39.44 37.00
C TYR A 121 -6.70 40.17 37.58
N TYR A 122 -7.77 40.31 36.76
CA TYR A 122 -9.13 40.38 37.23
C TYR A 122 -9.92 39.20 36.67
N TYR A 123 -10.28 38.31 37.56
CA TYR A 123 -11.31 37.31 37.33
C TYR A 123 -12.67 37.95 37.21
N ALA A 124 -13.38 37.74 36.14
CA ALA A 124 -14.82 37.91 36.06
C ALA A 124 -15.47 36.55 35.86
N ARG A 125 -16.13 36.13 36.91
CA ARG A 125 -16.98 34.91 36.99
C ARG A 125 -18.31 35.22 36.31
N PRO A 126 -18.88 34.38 35.43
CA PRO A 126 -20.29 34.47 35.11
C PRO A 126 -21.10 33.64 36.10
N GLN A 127 -22.14 34.26 36.55
CA GLN A 127 -23.12 33.82 37.48
C GLN A 127 -23.94 32.63 36.96
N THR A 128 -24.17 31.74 37.89
CA THR A 128 -25.21 30.70 37.90
C THR A 128 -26.61 31.24 38.02
N LEU A 129 -27.55 30.68 37.27
CA LEU A 129 -28.93 30.51 37.72
C LEU A 129 -29.49 29.16 37.30
N PRO A 130 -30.38 28.59 38.14
CA PRO A 130 -30.65 27.17 38.17
C PRO A 130 -32.02 26.81 37.56
N LEU A 131 -32.17 25.57 37.15
CA LEU A 131 -33.50 24.92 37.10
C LEU A 131 -33.43 23.43 37.38
N ASN A 132 -34.13 23.13 38.41
CA ASN A 132 -34.59 21.84 38.95
C ASN A 132 -35.25 20.96 37.89
N TYR A 133 -35.14 19.65 37.97
CA TYR A 133 -36.20 18.73 38.40
C TYR A 133 -35.74 17.26 38.41
N GLN A 134 -35.71 16.68 39.60
CA GLN A 134 -36.26 15.40 40.07
C GLN A 134 -35.93 14.09 39.37
N ASP A 135 -35.15 13.31 40.09
CA ASP A 135 -35.51 12.05 40.82
C ASP A 135 -36.40 11.02 40.12
N ARG A 136 -35.83 9.83 39.98
CA ARG A 136 -36.39 8.57 40.49
C ARG A 136 -35.45 7.37 40.38
N SER A 137 -34.96 6.93 41.54
CA SER A 137 -34.96 5.57 42.14
C SER A 137 -34.60 4.39 41.21
N ALA A 138 -33.48 3.80 41.46
CA ALA A 138 -33.23 2.59 42.27
C ALA A 138 -33.86 1.30 41.71
N GLN A 139 -33.03 0.35 41.36
CA GLN A 139 -33.05 -0.97 42.03
C GLN A 139 -31.84 -1.84 41.59
N SER A 140 -31.19 -2.32 42.61
CA SER A 140 -30.17 -3.34 42.65
C SER A 140 -30.69 -4.73 42.26
N VAL A 141 -29.89 -5.56 41.61
CA VAL A 141 -29.86 -7.01 41.92
C VAL A 141 -28.44 -7.53 41.74
N GLN A 142 -27.94 -8.09 42.84
CA GLN A 142 -26.75 -8.93 42.97
C GLN A 142 -27.02 -10.34 42.42
N SER A 143 -25.98 -11.00 41.95
CA SER A 143 -25.55 -12.37 42.32
C SER A 143 -24.45 -12.80 41.38
N SER A 144 -23.27 -13.02 41.82
CA SER A 144 -22.65 -14.10 42.60
C SER A 144 -22.26 -15.35 41.80
N CYS A 145 -20.94 -15.61 41.86
CA CYS A 145 -20.25 -16.92 41.91
C CYS A 145 -20.22 -17.73 40.61
N SER A 146 -19.17 -18.40 40.22
CA SER A 146 -18.06 -19.05 40.94
C SER A 146 -17.08 -19.63 39.94
N MET A 147 -15.81 -19.56 40.24
CA MET A 147 -14.76 -20.57 40.31
C MET A 147 -14.80 -21.76 39.35
N GLY A 148 -13.64 -22.02 38.77
CA GLY A 148 -13.27 -23.29 38.21
C GLY A 148 -11.88 -23.29 37.62
N SER A 149 -10.92 -23.67 38.40
CA SER A 149 -9.49 -23.84 38.18
C SER A 149 -9.16 -25.14 37.47
N SER A 150 -7.91 -25.24 37.09
CA SER A 150 -7.04 -26.40 36.72
C SER A 150 -6.86 -26.60 35.22
N GLY A 151 -5.70 -26.78 34.69
CA GLY A 151 -4.38 -27.06 35.19
C GLY A 151 -3.54 -27.74 34.09
N ILE A 152 -2.31 -27.30 33.97
CA ILE A 152 -1.12 -28.11 33.67
C ILE A 152 -1.11 -28.98 32.39
N SER A 153 -0.18 -28.74 31.47
CA SER A 153 1.08 -29.48 31.29
C SER A 153 1.83 -29.06 30.04
N SER A 154 3.04 -28.68 30.26
CA SER A 154 4.25 -28.70 29.46
C SER A 154 4.53 -30.03 28.74
N ILE A 155 5.28 -29.96 27.60
CA ILE A 155 6.42 -30.82 27.19
C ILE A 155 6.91 -30.22 25.85
N SER A 156 7.98 -29.62 25.75
CA SER A 156 9.40 -29.82 25.50
C SER A 156 9.83 -30.67 24.30
N LEU A 157 10.69 -30.02 23.48
CA LEU A 157 11.83 -30.56 22.71
C LEU A 157 11.60 -31.40 21.45
N TYR A 158 12.12 -31.01 20.30
CA TYR A 158 13.48 -31.32 19.80
C TYR A 158 13.82 -30.55 18.52
N ALA A 159 15.04 -30.06 18.48
CA ALA A 159 15.71 -29.50 17.32
C ALA A 159 16.22 -30.61 16.40
N LEU A 160 16.29 -30.36 15.10
CA LEU A 160 17.28 -30.98 14.22
C LEU A 160 17.59 -30.08 13.03
N ASN A 161 18.87 -29.85 12.87
CA ASN A 161 19.59 -29.11 11.83
C ASN A 161 19.58 -29.83 10.47
N GLY A 162 19.64 -29.02 9.39
CA GLY A 162 20.12 -29.47 8.09
C GLY A 162 20.03 -28.36 7.03
N PRO A 163 20.99 -28.27 6.12
CA PRO A 163 21.49 -27.00 5.63
C PRO A 163 20.79 -26.45 4.37
N THR A 164 20.76 -25.16 4.26
CA THR A 164 20.37 -24.36 3.09
C THR A 164 21.42 -24.41 1.98
N PRO A 165 21.01 -24.45 0.70
CA PRO A 165 21.87 -24.01 -0.39
C PRO A 165 21.52 -22.58 -0.82
N THR A 166 22.55 -21.78 -0.90
CA THR A 166 22.60 -20.43 -1.45
C THR A 166 22.17 -20.35 -2.91
N PRO A 167 21.47 -19.29 -3.33
CA PRO A 167 21.26 -18.99 -4.74
C PRO A 167 22.36 -18.04 -5.24
N GLN A 168 22.96 -18.46 -6.34
CA GLN A 168 23.87 -17.65 -7.13
C GLN A 168 23.14 -16.51 -7.86
N SER A 169 23.80 -15.37 -7.88
CA SER A 169 23.47 -14.15 -8.61
C SER A 169 23.32 -14.37 -10.11
N LEU A 170 22.27 -13.83 -10.72
CA LEU A 170 22.17 -13.60 -12.15
C LEU A 170 21.82 -12.13 -12.43
N VAL A 171 22.62 -11.58 -13.33
CA VAL A 171 22.67 -10.22 -13.84
C VAL A 171 21.41 -9.84 -14.62
N PRO A 172 20.94 -8.60 -14.60
CA PRO A 172 19.77 -8.15 -15.36
C PRO A 172 20.16 -7.66 -16.77
N GLY A 173 19.37 -8.06 -17.75
CA GLY A 173 19.41 -7.41 -19.05
C GLY A 173 19.04 -8.33 -20.20
N GLN A 174 17.74 -8.42 -20.49
CA GLN A 174 17.23 -8.48 -21.87
C GLN A 174 15.69 -8.51 -21.80
N SER A 175 15.08 -7.49 -22.38
CA SER A 175 13.65 -7.38 -22.61
C SER A 175 13.23 -8.42 -23.64
N TYR A 176 12.51 -9.45 -23.20
CA TYR A 176 11.79 -10.34 -24.10
C TYR A 176 10.43 -9.73 -24.42
N GLN A 177 10.27 -9.27 -25.66
CA GLN A 177 8.96 -9.10 -26.27
C GLN A 177 8.31 -10.48 -26.39
N ALA A 178 7.14 -10.64 -25.82
CA ALA A 178 6.36 -11.84 -25.98
C ALA A 178 5.98 -12.02 -27.47
N PRO A 179 6.22 -13.19 -28.07
CA PRO A 179 5.81 -13.44 -29.45
C PRO A 179 4.29 -13.36 -29.57
N GLY A 180 3.80 -12.73 -30.63
CA GLY A 180 2.39 -12.56 -30.89
C GLY A 180 1.65 -13.89 -30.91
N VAL A 181 0.38 -13.85 -30.53
CA VAL A 181 -0.51 -15.04 -30.35
C VAL A 181 -0.51 -15.96 -31.59
N GLY A 182 -0.27 -15.41 -32.78
CA GLY A 182 -0.12 -16.18 -34.01
C GLY A 182 1.12 -17.06 -34.09
N GLU A 183 2.21 -16.61 -33.47
CA GLU A 183 3.49 -17.35 -33.42
C GLU A 183 3.47 -18.45 -32.35
N CYS A 184 2.82 -18.19 -31.23
CA CYS A 184 2.55 -19.20 -30.20
C CYS A 184 1.62 -20.32 -30.71
N LEU A 185 0.62 -19.97 -31.52
CA LEU A 185 -0.26 -20.93 -32.20
C LEU A 185 0.51 -21.77 -33.24
N ARG A 186 1.46 -21.19 -33.95
CA ARG A 186 2.32 -21.92 -34.88
C ARG A 186 3.29 -22.86 -34.17
N GLN A 187 3.86 -22.46 -33.08
CA GLN A 187 4.81 -23.28 -32.31
C GLN A 187 4.15 -24.36 -31.46
N GLN A 188 2.97 -24.12 -30.90
CA GLN A 188 2.25 -25.08 -30.04
C GLN A 188 1.33 -26.03 -30.84
N LEU A 189 0.77 -25.59 -31.96
CA LEU A 189 0.08 -26.47 -32.91
C LEU A 189 1.02 -27.45 -33.59
N GLY A 190 2.24 -27.44 -33.16
CA GLY A 190 3.37 -28.30 -33.50
C GLY A 190 3.20 -29.15 -34.72
N SER A 191 4.24 -29.48 -35.35
CA SER A 191 4.45 -30.28 -36.52
C SER A 191 3.43 -31.39 -36.87
N ARG A 192 2.53 -31.82 -35.99
CA ARG A 192 1.52 -32.85 -36.21
C ARG A 192 0.24 -32.39 -36.86
N LEU A 193 -0.29 -31.20 -36.53
CA LEU A 193 -1.51 -30.64 -37.15
C LEU A 193 -1.19 -29.76 -38.36
N ALA A 194 -0.05 -29.10 -38.36
CA ALA A 194 0.41 -28.38 -39.55
C ALA A 194 0.63 -29.30 -40.76
N TRP A 195 1.01 -30.55 -40.54
CA TRP A 195 1.15 -31.56 -41.58
C TRP A 195 -0.17 -31.94 -42.22
N THR A 196 -1.25 -32.04 -41.44
CA THR A 196 -2.57 -32.36 -42.03
C THR A 196 -3.21 -31.19 -42.74
N LEU A 197 -2.89 -29.95 -42.40
CA LEU A 197 -3.42 -28.75 -43.04
C LEU A 197 -2.59 -28.33 -44.29
N THR A 198 -1.29 -28.65 -44.33
CA THR A 198 -0.43 -28.31 -45.45
C THR A 198 -0.30 -29.38 -46.52
N ALA A 199 -0.73 -30.62 -46.22
CA ALA A 199 -0.68 -31.71 -47.16
C ALA A 199 -1.73 -31.66 -48.31
N SER A 200 -2.55 -30.62 -48.34
CA SER A 200 -3.61 -30.43 -49.35
C SER A 200 -3.40 -29.30 -50.35
N GLN A 201 -2.21 -28.74 -50.44
CA GLN A 201 -1.89 -27.87 -51.59
C GLN A 201 -1.05 -28.63 -52.64
N PRO A 202 -1.54 -28.75 -53.89
CA PRO A 202 -0.71 -29.25 -54.96
C PRO A 202 0.32 -28.15 -55.33
N SER A 203 1.57 -28.49 -55.22
CA SER A 203 2.64 -27.65 -55.76
C SER A 203 2.48 -27.49 -57.25
N LEU A 204 2.14 -26.27 -57.67
CA LEU A 204 2.28 -25.85 -59.05
C LEU A 204 3.79 -25.62 -59.30
N GLN A 205 4.45 -26.62 -59.79
CA GLN A 205 5.71 -26.40 -60.51
C GLN A 205 5.40 -26.25 -61.99
N SER A 206 5.64 -25.06 -62.48
CA SER A 206 5.73 -24.72 -63.87
C SER A 206 6.81 -25.54 -64.55
N THR A 207 6.45 -26.36 -65.50
CA THR A 207 7.38 -26.80 -66.53
C THR A 207 6.82 -26.46 -67.90
N THR A 208 7.57 -25.65 -68.59
CA THR A 208 7.46 -25.22 -69.97
C THR A 208 7.34 -26.41 -70.94
N SER A 209 6.52 -26.13 -71.92
CA SER A 209 6.31 -26.80 -73.19
C SER A 209 7.51 -27.39 -73.87
N LYS A 210 7.35 -28.58 -74.44
CA LYS A 210 7.78 -29.00 -75.80
C LYS A 210 7.23 -30.38 -76.07
N GLY A 211 6.42 -30.54 -77.01
CA GLY A 211 6.70 -30.92 -78.39
C GLY A 211 6.05 -32.30 -78.64
N PHE A 212 5.11 -32.27 -79.55
CA PHE A 212 4.55 -33.38 -80.30
C PHE A 212 5.56 -34.39 -80.75
N SER A 213 5.26 -35.67 -80.73
CA SER A 213 5.27 -36.52 -81.97
C SER A 213 4.73 -37.94 -81.66
N ASN A 214 3.96 -38.36 -82.55
CA ASN A 214 3.45 -39.70 -82.86
C ASN A 214 4.55 -40.73 -82.99
N ALA A 215 4.32 -41.95 -82.55
CA ALA A 215 4.64 -43.10 -83.37
C ALA A 215 3.93 -44.37 -82.84
N VAL A 216 3.30 -44.96 -83.75
CA VAL A 216 2.62 -46.23 -83.79
C VAL A 216 3.59 -47.39 -83.73
N SER A 217 3.16 -48.50 -83.23
CA SER A 217 3.22 -49.89 -83.66
C SER A 217 4.05 -50.91 -82.92
N ARG A 218 3.32 -51.93 -82.58
CA ARG A 218 3.53 -53.42 -82.80
C ARG A 218 4.68 -54.08 -82.03
N GLY A 219 4.20 -55.15 -81.40
CA GLY A 219 5.00 -56.33 -81.23
C GLY A 219 4.78 -57.15 -79.93
N VAL A 220 3.89 -58.18 -80.04
CA VAL A 220 3.82 -59.35 -79.12
C VAL A 220 4.99 -60.29 -79.49
N PRO A 221 5.52 -61.24 -78.70
CA PRO A 221 4.89 -62.08 -77.68
C PRO A 221 5.74 -62.63 -76.55
N ARG A 222 4.99 -63.14 -75.54
CA ARG A 222 5.26 -64.35 -74.76
C ARG A 222 6.61 -64.59 -74.02
N SER A 223 6.50 -64.69 -72.68
CA SER A 223 6.80 -66.00 -72.05
C SER A 223 6.21 -66.07 -70.65
N ARG A 224 5.59 -67.21 -70.41
CA ARG A 224 5.07 -67.67 -69.10
C ARG A 224 6.17 -67.79 -68.09
N ARG A 225 5.89 -67.35 -66.85
CA ARG A 225 6.26 -68.09 -65.65
C ARG A 225 5.13 -67.88 -64.61
N GLU A 226 4.60 -69.01 -64.24
CA GLU A 226 3.68 -69.32 -63.15
C GLU A 226 4.39 -68.99 -61.84
N GLY A 227 3.65 -68.41 -60.89
CA GLY A 227 3.98 -68.46 -59.50
C GLY A 227 3.37 -67.31 -58.69
N ASP A 228 2.35 -67.70 -57.90
CA ASP A 228 1.70 -66.94 -56.78
C ASP A 228 0.51 -66.04 -57.16
N THR A 229 -0.62 -66.64 -57.27
CA THR A 229 -1.90 -66.06 -57.07
C THR A 229 -2.16 -65.72 -55.62
N SER A 230 -1.64 -64.59 -55.15
CA SER A 230 -2.30 -63.90 -54.06
C SER A 230 -3.40 -63.03 -54.65
N GLY A 231 -4.65 -63.54 -54.59
CA GLY A 231 -5.81 -62.91 -55.15
C GLY A 231 -5.99 -61.53 -54.56
N SER A 232 -5.66 -60.49 -55.36
CA SER A 232 -6.07 -59.16 -55.06
C SER A 232 -7.58 -59.07 -55.09
N VAL A 233 -8.21 -58.93 -53.96
CA VAL A 233 -9.65 -58.79 -53.86
C VAL A 233 -10.06 -57.44 -54.40
N GLU A 234 -10.71 -57.36 -55.54
CA GLU A 234 -11.30 -56.16 -56.06
C GLU A 234 -12.53 -55.78 -55.24
N ILE A 235 -12.52 -54.66 -54.52
CA ILE A 235 -13.58 -54.24 -53.62
C ILE A 235 -14.50 -53.25 -54.33
N THR A 236 -15.79 -53.48 -54.21
CA THR A 236 -16.81 -52.55 -54.70
C THR A 236 -16.87 -51.28 -53.82
N GLU A 237 -17.24 -50.12 -54.44
CA GLU A 237 -17.38 -48.85 -53.73
C GLU A 237 -18.38 -48.96 -52.56
N ALA A 238 -19.48 -49.75 -52.72
CA ALA A 238 -20.47 -49.97 -51.66
C ALA A 238 -19.80 -50.56 -50.36
N ASN A 239 -18.91 -51.56 -50.54
CA ASN A 239 -18.18 -52.13 -49.37
C ASN A 239 -17.25 -51.15 -48.73
N LEU A 240 -16.65 -50.25 -49.52
CA LEU A 240 -15.79 -49.14 -48.96
C LEU A 240 -16.63 -48.13 -48.19
N VAL A 241 -17.83 -47.81 -48.69
CA VAL A 241 -18.75 -46.88 -47.99
C VAL A 241 -19.16 -47.48 -46.64
N ARG A 242 -19.47 -48.79 -46.56
CA ARG A 242 -19.75 -49.45 -45.29
C ARG A 242 -18.56 -49.41 -44.34
N ASP A 243 -17.36 -49.72 -44.79
CA ASP A 243 -16.14 -49.67 -44.01
C ASP A 243 -15.86 -48.24 -43.50
N VAL A 244 -16.07 -47.22 -44.35
CA VAL A 244 -15.91 -45.81 -43.97
C VAL A 244 -16.88 -45.40 -42.87
N LEU A 245 -18.14 -45.84 -42.90
CA LEU A 245 -19.14 -45.57 -41.86
C LEU A 245 -18.78 -46.21 -40.51
N TYR A 246 -18.16 -47.43 -40.50
CA TYR A 246 -17.57 -47.98 -39.28
C TYR A 246 -16.40 -47.17 -38.78
N VAL A 247 -15.52 -46.76 -39.69
CA VAL A 247 -14.38 -45.94 -39.36
C VAL A 247 -14.82 -44.58 -38.79
N PHE A 248 -15.93 -44.01 -39.27
CA PHE A 248 -16.50 -42.77 -38.70
C PHE A 248 -16.88 -42.91 -37.22
N GLN A 249 -17.30 -44.12 -36.81
CA GLN A 249 -17.55 -44.43 -35.38
C GLN A 249 -16.28 -44.77 -34.61
N GLY A 250 -15.13 -44.75 -35.27
CA GLY A 250 -13.84 -45.07 -34.68
C GLY A 250 -13.59 -46.57 -34.54
N ILE A 251 -14.32 -47.41 -35.31
CA ILE A 251 -14.23 -48.86 -35.30
C ILE A 251 -13.48 -49.28 -36.56
N ASP A 252 -12.58 -50.26 -36.44
CA ASP A 252 -11.86 -50.83 -37.59
C ASP A 252 -12.83 -51.54 -38.57
N GLY A 253 -12.76 -51.15 -39.85
CA GLY A 253 -13.47 -51.81 -40.91
C GLY A 253 -12.76 -53.09 -41.33
N LYS A 254 -13.38 -53.85 -42.29
CA LYS A 254 -12.75 -55.06 -42.85
C LYS A 254 -11.46 -54.74 -43.61
N ASN A 255 -11.51 -53.67 -44.42
CA ASN A 255 -10.42 -53.27 -45.31
C ASN A 255 -9.68 -52.05 -44.88
N ILE A 256 -10.25 -51.28 -43.94
CA ILE A 256 -9.67 -50.03 -43.39
C ILE A 256 -9.36 -50.24 -41.91
N LYS A 257 -8.08 -50.21 -41.55
CA LYS A 257 -7.62 -50.44 -40.19
C LYS A 257 -6.77 -49.30 -39.66
N MET A 258 -6.79 -49.16 -38.31
CA MET A 258 -5.97 -48.18 -37.64
C MET A 258 -4.49 -48.55 -37.70
N CYS A 259 -3.66 -47.72 -38.24
CA CYS A 259 -2.21 -47.86 -38.26
C CYS A 259 -1.64 -47.09 -37.06
N ASN A 260 -1.22 -47.84 -36.01
CA ASN A 260 -0.68 -47.25 -34.79
C ASN A 260 0.66 -46.52 -35.01
N SER A 261 1.44 -46.89 -36.04
CA SER A 261 2.70 -46.24 -36.36
C SER A 261 2.57 -44.82 -36.87
N GLU A 262 1.48 -44.56 -37.62
CA GLU A 262 1.24 -43.26 -38.24
C GLU A 262 0.03 -42.51 -37.64
N ASN A 263 -0.66 -43.12 -36.65
CA ASN A 263 -1.85 -42.59 -36.04
C ASN A 263 -2.95 -42.20 -37.03
N CYS A 264 -3.16 -43.00 -38.05
CA CYS A 264 -4.18 -42.77 -39.05
C CYS A 264 -4.79 -44.09 -39.52
N TYR A 265 -6.04 -44.01 -40.04
CA TYR A 265 -6.68 -45.16 -40.70
C TYR A 265 -6.16 -45.31 -42.10
N LYS A 266 -5.76 -46.52 -42.47
CA LYS A 266 -5.29 -46.85 -43.83
C LYS A 266 -5.99 -48.06 -44.40
N VAL A 267 -6.10 -48.06 -45.73
CA VAL A 267 -6.57 -49.25 -46.42
C VAL A 267 -5.45 -50.26 -46.46
N GLU A 268 -5.76 -51.54 -46.12
CA GLU A 268 -4.79 -52.63 -46.13
C GLU A 268 -4.09 -52.80 -47.49
N GLY A 269 -2.78 -53.03 -47.45
CA GLY A 269 -1.96 -53.12 -48.67
C GLY A 269 -2.33 -54.27 -49.60
N LYS A 270 -3.06 -55.27 -49.07
CA LYS A 270 -3.53 -56.44 -49.85
C LYS A 270 -4.72 -56.12 -50.77
N VAL A 271 -5.32 -54.93 -50.65
CA VAL A 271 -6.51 -54.51 -51.41
C VAL A 271 -6.07 -53.74 -52.63
N SER A 272 -6.54 -54.21 -53.79
CA SER A 272 -6.38 -53.60 -55.12
C SER A 272 -7.38 -52.44 -55.28
N LEU A 273 -6.99 -51.21 -55.09
CA LEU A 273 -7.83 -49.99 -55.28
C LEU A 273 -7.11 -48.99 -56.18
N SER A 274 -7.92 -48.28 -57.00
CA SER A 274 -7.38 -47.15 -57.72
C SER A 274 -6.83 -46.06 -56.78
N LYS A 275 -5.84 -45.37 -57.22
CA LYS A 275 -5.19 -44.35 -56.40
C LYS A 275 -6.19 -43.26 -55.94
N SER A 276 -7.14 -42.85 -56.81
CA SER A 276 -8.15 -41.85 -56.49
C SER A 276 -9.12 -42.32 -55.39
N LEU A 277 -9.54 -43.57 -55.45
CA LEU A 277 -10.43 -44.16 -54.43
C LEU A 277 -9.69 -44.33 -53.08
N ARG A 278 -8.42 -44.74 -53.15
CA ARG A 278 -7.55 -44.83 -51.93
C ARG A 278 -7.40 -43.48 -51.26
N ASP A 279 -7.11 -42.42 -52.04
CA ASP A 279 -6.93 -41.07 -51.52
C ASP A 279 -8.22 -40.50 -50.96
N THR A 280 -9.38 -40.73 -51.62
CA THR A 280 -10.69 -40.31 -51.10
C THR A 280 -11.06 -41.03 -49.81
N THR A 281 -10.83 -42.35 -49.78
CA THR A 281 -11.06 -43.15 -48.58
C THR A 281 -10.18 -42.72 -47.43
N SER A 282 -8.91 -42.44 -47.66
CA SER A 282 -7.99 -41.90 -46.64
C SER A 282 -8.44 -40.56 -46.10
N ARG A 283 -8.91 -39.66 -46.94
CA ARG A 283 -9.47 -38.33 -46.53
C ARG A 283 -10.71 -38.46 -45.67
N LEU A 284 -11.58 -39.41 -45.97
CA LEU A 284 -12.78 -39.72 -45.19
C LEU A 284 -12.40 -40.40 -43.88
N ALA A 285 -11.48 -41.35 -43.89
CA ALA A 285 -11.01 -42.05 -42.72
C ALA A 285 -10.35 -41.17 -41.66
N GLU A 286 -9.83 -39.98 -42.03
CA GLU A 286 -9.36 -38.97 -41.10
C GLU A 286 -10.41 -38.56 -40.09
N LEU A 287 -11.69 -38.56 -40.45
CA LEU A 287 -12.82 -38.20 -39.61
C LEU A 287 -12.93 -39.16 -38.41
N GLY A 288 -12.75 -40.48 -38.62
CA GLY A 288 -12.78 -41.47 -37.56
C GLY A 288 -11.63 -41.36 -36.59
N TRP A 289 -10.47 -40.97 -37.09
CA TRP A 289 -9.34 -40.68 -36.22
C TRP A 289 -9.57 -39.45 -35.34
N LEU A 290 -10.11 -38.37 -35.91
CA LEU A 290 -10.47 -37.15 -35.15
C LEU A 290 -11.50 -37.45 -34.06
N HIS A 291 -12.54 -38.20 -34.42
CA HIS A 291 -13.57 -38.68 -33.49
C HIS A 291 -12.95 -39.47 -32.33
N ASN A 292 -12.13 -40.47 -32.63
CA ASN A 292 -11.48 -41.31 -31.62
C ASN A 292 -10.58 -40.50 -30.69
N LYS A 293 -9.90 -39.52 -31.20
CA LYS A 293 -9.05 -38.65 -30.42
C LYS A 293 -9.85 -37.87 -29.39
N ILE A 294 -10.97 -37.23 -29.82
CA ILE A 294 -11.85 -36.48 -28.93
C ILE A 294 -12.50 -37.43 -27.90
N ARG A 295 -13.04 -38.54 -28.36
CA ARG A 295 -13.67 -39.53 -27.49
C ARG A 295 -12.71 -40.08 -26.43
N LYS A 296 -11.53 -40.47 -26.83
CA LYS A 296 -10.49 -40.92 -25.87
C LYS A 296 -10.18 -39.91 -24.80
N TYR A 297 -10.11 -38.64 -25.18
CA TYR A 297 -9.90 -37.56 -24.19
C TYR A 297 -11.09 -37.47 -23.24
N THR A 298 -12.32 -37.41 -23.76
CA THR A 298 -13.52 -37.26 -22.93
C THR A 298 -13.71 -38.47 -22.01
N ASP A 299 -13.52 -39.70 -22.50
CA ASP A 299 -13.68 -40.93 -21.73
C ASP A 299 -12.65 -41.03 -20.60
N GLN A 300 -11.38 -40.66 -20.87
CA GLN A 300 -10.32 -40.68 -19.88
C GLN A 300 -10.54 -39.62 -18.80
N ARG A 301 -11.04 -38.42 -19.17
CA ARG A 301 -11.17 -37.28 -18.25
C ARG A 301 -12.49 -37.27 -17.50
N SER A 302 -13.58 -37.78 -18.06
CA SER A 302 -14.87 -37.85 -17.36
C SER A 302 -14.81 -38.76 -16.11
N LEU A 303 -13.89 -39.71 -16.07
CA LEU A 303 -13.64 -40.60 -14.93
C LEU A 303 -12.69 -40.03 -13.89
N ASP A 304 -11.95 -38.98 -14.22
CA ASP A 304 -10.97 -38.37 -13.32
C ASP A 304 -11.63 -37.31 -12.44
N ARG A 305 -11.94 -37.68 -11.21
CA ARG A 305 -12.49 -36.73 -10.21
C ARG A 305 -11.57 -35.56 -9.93
N ALA A 306 -10.28 -35.71 -10.12
CA ALA A 306 -9.31 -34.63 -9.93
C ALA A 306 -9.32 -33.58 -11.04
N PHE A 307 -10.13 -33.80 -12.09
CA PHE A 307 -10.21 -32.89 -13.24
C PHE A 307 -11.02 -31.61 -12.96
N GLY A 308 -11.84 -31.60 -11.90
CA GLY A 308 -12.61 -30.45 -11.44
C GLY A 308 -13.88 -30.17 -12.25
N LEU A 309 -14.59 -29.11 -11.85
CA LEU A 309 -15.87 -28.73 -12.47
C LEU A 309 -15.71 -28.12 -13.85
N VAL A 310 -14.70 -27.28 -14.05
CA VAL A 310 -14.39 -26.64 -15.33
C VAL A 310 -14.02 -27.69 -16.38
N GLY A 311 -13.23 -28.68 -15.97
CA GLY A 311 -12.84 -29.78 -16.81
C GLY A 311 -14.02 -30.68 -17.18
N GLN A 312 -14.90 -30.98 -16.23
CA GLN A 312 -16.13 -31.74 -16.47
C GLN A 312 -17.07 -31.00 -17.44
N SER A 313 -17.20 -29.67 -17.28
CA SER A 313 -18.00 -28.84 -18.21
C SER A 313 -17.41 -28.86 -19.61
N PHE A 314 -16.10 -28.86 -19.75
CA PHE A 314 -15.44 -29.02 -21.06
C PHE A 314 -15.73 -30.38 -21.69
N CYS A 315 -15.62 -31.47 -20.93
CA CYS A 315 -15.97 -32.78 -21.40
C CYS A 315 -17.47 -32.89 -21.80
N ALA A 316 -18.36 -32.27 -21.02
CA ALA A 316 -19.78 -32.21 -21.34
C ALA A 316 -20.06 -31.45 -22.64
N ALA A 317 -19.36 -30.30 -22.84
CA ALA A 317 -19.45 -29.55 -24.11
C ALA A 317 -18.95 -30.36 -25.30
N LEU A 318 -17.83 -31.07 -25.17
CA LEU A 318 -17.35 -31.97 -26.22
C LEU A 318 -18.34 -33.12 -26.50
N HIS A 319 -18.94 -33.69 -25.47
CA HIS A 319 -19.97 -34.74 -25.64
C HIS A 319 -21.22 -34.19 -26.38
N GLN A 320 -21.60 -32.97 -26.10
CA GLN A 320 -22.71 -32.30 -26.78
C GLN A 320 -22.43 -32.16 -28.29
N GLU A 321 -21.23 -31.73 -28.64
CA GLU A 321 -20.77 -31.63 -30.03
C GLU A 321 -20.69 -33.01 -30.70
N LEU A 322 -20.20 -34.03 -30.01
CA LEU A 322 -20.19 -35.41 -30.52
C LEU A 322 -21.58 -35.95 -30.69
N LYS A 323 -22.57 -35.56 -29.90
CA LYS A 323 -23.96 -35.96 -30.03
C LYS A 323 -24.56 -35.49 -31.36
N GLU A 324 -24.24 -34.26 -31.80
CA GLU A 324 -24.66 -33.79 -33.13
C GLU A 324 -23.99 -34.61 -34.27
N TYR A 325 -22.71 -34.94 -34.08
CA TYR A 325 -22.02 -35.82 -35.01
C TYR A 325 -22.64 -37.23 -35.06
N TYR A 326 -23.07 -37.83 -33.95
CA TYR A 326 -23.74 -39.11 -33.90
C TYR A 326 -25.13 -39.08 -34.57
N ARG A 327 -25.85 -37.97 -34.51
CA ARG A 327 -27.11 -37.79 -35.27
C ARG A 327 -26.86 -37.86 -36.76
N LEU A 328 -25.81 -37.22 -37.27
CA LEU A 328 -25.43 -37.33 -38.67
C LEU A 328 -25.10 -38.77 -39.03
N LEU A 329 -24.32 -39.49 -38.21
CA LEU A 329 -23.97 -40.88 -38.47
C LEU A 329 -25.21 -41.79 -38.49
N SER A 330 -26.18 -41.56 -37.62
CA SER A 330 -27.41 -42.31 -37.59
C SER A 330 -28.23 -42.12 -38.87
N VAL A 331 -28.28 -40.89 -39.43
CA VAL A 331 -28.93 -40.62 -40.72
C VAL A 331 -28.21 -41.29 -41.85
N LEU A 332 -26.88 -41.24 -41.90
CA LEU A 332 -26.10 -41.92 -42.91
C LEU A 332 -26.26 -43.45 -42.85
N HIS A 333 -26.34 -44.04 -41.67
CA HIS A 333 -26.54 -45.47 -41.45
C HIS A 333 -27.94 -45.90 -41.86
N SER A 334 -28.93 -45.11 -41.53
CA SER A 334 -30.33 -45.34 -41.96
C SER A 334 -30.45 -45.27 -43.47
N GLN A 335 -29.79 -44.35 -44.16
CA GLN A 335 -29.78 -44.33 -45.65
C GLN A 335 -29.13 -45.58 -46.24
N LEU A 336 -28.03 -46.06 -45.68
CA LEU A 336 -27.35 -47.24 -46.12
C LEU A 336 -28.26 -48.48 -45.92
N GLN A 337 -29.00 -48.58 -44.81
CA GLN A 337 -29.96 -49.69 -44.57
C GLN A 337 -31.10 -49.65 -45.56
N LEU A 338 -31.66 -48.51 -45.88
CA LEU A 338 -32.70 -48.35 -46.88
C LEU A 338 -32.22 -48.78 -48.27
N GLU A 339 -30.97 -48.53 -48.63
CA GLU A 339 -30.35 -49.00 -49.86
C GLU A 339 -30.21 -50.54 -49.90
N ASP A 340 -29.83 -51.13 -48.77
CA ASP A 340 -29.68 -52.57 -48.59
C ASP A 340 -31.05 -53.28 -48.64
N ASP A 341 -32.12 -52.70 -48.04
CA ASP A 341 -33.48 -53.31 -48.00
C ASP A 341 -34.26 -53.19 -49.29
N GLN A 342 -34.04 -52.13 -50.10
CA GLN A 342 -34.80 -51.89 -51.33
C GLN A 342 -34.26 -52.55 -52.60
N GLY A 343 -33.11 -53.26 -52.55
CA GLY A 343 -32.53 -53.99 -53.64
C GLY A 343 -32.42 -53.15 -54.94
N VAL A 344 -31.59 -53.56 -55.87
CA VAL A 344 -31.05 -52.97 -57.10
C VAL A 344 -31.97 -52.06 -57.98
N ASN A 345 -33.13 -51.60 -57.53
CA ASN A 345 -34.10 -50.80 -58.29
C ASN A 345 -34.13 -49.30 -58.06
N LEU A 346 -33.32 -48.74 -57.20
CA LEU A 346 -33.15 -47.30 -57.13
C LEU A 346 -32.06 -46.84 -58.12
N GLY A 347 -32.46 -45.99 -59.03
CA GLY A 347 -31.52 -45.45 -60.05
C GLY A 347 -30.22 -44.91 -59.42
N LEU A 348 -29.16 -44.88 -60.18
CA LEU A 348 -27.80 -44.47 -59.80
C LEU A 348 -27.73 -43.13 -59.09
N GLU A 349 -28.82 -42.32 -59.06
CA GLU A 349 -28.86 -40.98 -58.46
C GLU A 349 -29.12 -40.95 -56.94
N SER A 350 -29.56 -42.05 -56.34
CA SER A 350 -29.89 -42.08 -54.91
C SER A 350 -28.87 -42.80 -54.04
N SER A 351 -27.92 -43.56 -54.63
CA SER A 351 -26.94 -44.36 -53.84
C SER A 351 -25.91 -43.54 -53.10
N LEU A 352 -25.55 -43.99 -51.86
CA LEU A 352 -24.55 -43.42 -51.02
C LEU A 352 -23.12 -43.68 -51.57
N THR A 353 -22.52 -42.71 -52.22
CA THR A 353 -21.16 -42.79 -52.78
C THR A 353 -20.12 -42.16 -51.93
N LEU A 354 -18.86 -42.58 -52.06
CA LEU A 354 -17.72 -41.94 -51.34
C LEU A 354 -17.63 -40.42 -51.61
N ARG A 355 -18.05 -39.98 -52.81
CA ARG A 355 -18.08 -38.61 -53.20
C ARG A 355 -19.15 -37.80 -52.47
N ARG A 356 -20.32 -38.38 -52.29
CA ARG A 356 -21.41 -37.77 -51.50
C ARG A 356 -21.01 -37.67 -50.02
N LEU A 357 -20.44 -38.75 -49.49
CA LEU A 357 -19.89 -38.74 -48.12
C LEU A 357 -18.87 -37.61 -47.92
N LEU A 358 -17.96 -37.41 -48.91
CA LEU A 358 -16.96 -36.35 -48.80
C LEU A 358 -17.59 -34.96 -48.69
N VAL A 359 -18.68 -34.71 -49.44
CA VAL A 359 -19.41 -33.43 -49.39
C VAL A 359 -20.17 -33.27 -48.09
N TRP A 360 -20.94 -34.29 -47.69
CA TRP A 360 -21.77 -34.18 -46.48
C TRP A 360 -21.01 -34.21 -45.17
N THR A 361 -19.82 -34.76 -45.16
CA THR A 361 -18.95 -34.81 -44.00
C THR A 361 -17.94 -33.65 -43.97
N TYR A 362 -18.02 -32.70 -44.91
CA TYR A 362 -17.08 -31.56 -44.96
C TYR A 362 -17.16 -30.68 -43.72
N ASP A 363 -18.36 -30.19 -43.39
CA ASP A 363 -18.57 -29.33 -42.23
C ASP A 363 -18.32 -30.08 -40.91
N PRO A 364 -18.81 -31.29 -40.67
CA PRO A 364 -18.44 -32.12 -39.53
C PRO A 364 -16.93 -32.34 -39.38
N LYS A 365 -16.25 -32.50 -40.52
CA LYS A 365 -14.78 -32.66 -40.50
C LYS A 365 -14.07 -31.40 -39.96
N ILE A 366 -14.48 -30.22 -40.40
CA ILE A 366 -13.95 -28.95 -39.90
C ILE A 366 -14.24 -28.82 -38.42
N ARG A 367 -15.46 -29.11 -37.98
CA ARG A 367 -15.84 -29.10 -36.56
C ARG A 367 -14.95 -30.04 -35.74
N LEU A 368 -14.83 -31.31 -36.10
CA LEU A 368 -13.99 -32.27 -35.38
C LEU A 368 -12.53 -31.93 -35.42
N LYS A 369 -12.02 -31.33 -36.50
CA LYS A 369 -10.63 -30.79 -36.55
C LYS A 369 -10.44 -29.70 -35.51
N THR A 370 -11.36 -28.77 -35.41
CA THR A 370 -11.32 -27.68 -34.41
C THR A 370 -11.37 -28.23 -32.99
N LEU A 371 -12.27 -29.17 -32.73
CA LEU A 371 -12.41 -29.83 -31.43
C LEU A 371 -11.16 -30.63 -31.08
N ALA A 372 -10.57 -31.37 -32.03
CA ALA A 372 -9.36 -32.13 -31.80
C ALA A 372 -8.14 -31.21 -31.51
N ALA A 373 -8.04 -30.08 -32.19
CA ALA A 373 -7.03 -29.08 -31.92
C ALA A 373 -7.24 -28.44 -30.56
N LEU A 374 -8.46 -28.14 -30.17
CA LEU A 374 -8.81 -27.59 -28.87
C LEU A 374 -8.47 -28.59 -27.75
N VAL A 375 -8.77 -29.86 -27.93
CA VAL A 375 -8.39 -30.94 -26.99
C VAL A 375 -6.89 -31.01 -26.79
N ASP A 376 -6.08 -30.93 -27.86
CA ASP A 376 -4.62 -30.93 -27.75
C ASP A 376 -4.12 -29.71 -26.95
N HIS A 377 -4.70 -28.55 -27.19
CA HIS A 377 -4.32 -27.32 -26.51
C HIS A 377 -4.73 -27.32 -25.04
N CYS A 378 -5.85 -27.95 -24.71
CA CYS A 378 -6.38 -28.05 -23.36
C CYS A 378 -5.78 -29.21 -22.53
N GLN A 379 -4.97 -30.07 -23.14
CA GLN A 379 -4.40 -31.23 -22.46
C GLN A 379 -3.48 -30.80 -21.30
N GLY A 380 -3.74 -31.34 -20.09
CA GLY A 380 -2.94 -31.07 -18.88
C GLY A 380 -3.33 -29.79 -18.14
N ARG A 381 -4.27 -28.99 -18.65
CA ARG A 381 -4.71 -27.74 -18.02
C ARG A 381 -5.96 -27.95 -17.18
N LYS A 382 -6.14 -27.13 -16.14
CA LYS A 382 -7.25 -27.20 -15.20
C LYS A 382 -7.83 -25.80 -14.93
N GLY A 383 -9.07 -25.74 -14.47
CA GLY A 383 -9.71 -24.54 -13.96
C GLY A 383 -9.62 -23.33 -14.90
N GLY A 384 -9.24 -22.18 -14.35
CA GLY A 384 -9.09 -20.93 -15.10
C GLY A 384 -8.05 -20.97 -16.22
N GLU A 385 -7.03 -21.83 -16.11
CA GLU A 385 -6.05 -22.03 -17.18
C GLU A 385 -6.68 -22.75 -18.38
N LEU A 386 -7.59 -23.72 -18.12
CA LEU A 386 -8.35 -24.41 -19.15
C LEU A 386 -9.28 -23.41 -19.87
N ALA A 387 -10.02 -22.60 -19.13
CA ALA A 387 -10.86 -21.54 -19.69
C ALA A 387 -10.06 -20.54 -20.54
N SER A 388 -8.86 -20.19 -20.11
CA SER A 388 -7.92 -19.33 -20.86
C SER A 388 -7.49 -19.97 -22.18
N ALA A 389 -7.24 -21.28 -22.17
CA ALA A 389 -6.87 -22.03 -23.36
C ALA A 389 -7.99 -22.05 -24.39
N VAL A 390 -9.23 -22.25 -23.94
CA VAL A 390 -10.42 -22.20 -24.83
C VAL A 390 -10.63 -20.80 -25.36
N HIS A 391 -10.51 -19.75 -24.48
CA HIS A 391 -10.66 -18.36 -24.90
C HIS A 391 -9.61 -17.93 -25.94
N ALA A 392 -8.39 -18.50 -25.92
CA ALA A 392 -7.37 -18.18 -26.90
C ALA A 392 -7.83 -18.52 -28.33
N TYR A 393 -8.62 -19.57 -28.49
CA TYR A 393 -9.19 -19.98 -29.80
C TYR A 393 -10.33 -19.09 -30.31
N THR A 394 -10.99 -18.31 -29.47
CA THR A 394 -12.01 -17.34 -29.93
C THR A 394 -11.42 -16.22 -30.78
N LYS A 395 -10.09 -15.99 -30.68
CA LYS A 395 -9.38 -14.96 -31.45
C LYS A 395 -9.04 -15.38 -32.88
N THR A 396 -9.56 -16.55 -33.34
CA THR A 396 -9.37 -16.99 -34.71
C THR A 396 -10.17 -16.12 -35.69
N GLY A 397 -9.61 -15.91 -36.90
CA GLY A 397 -10.25 -15.09 -37.93
C GLY A 397 -11.46 -15.75 -38.61
N ASP A 398 -11.59 -17.09 -38.54
CA ASP A 398 -12.69 -17.81 -39.11
C ASP A 398 -13.98 -17.66 -38.27
N PRO A 399 -15.06 -17.05 -38.79
CA PRO A 399 -16.26 -16.80 -38.02
C PRO A 399 -16.98 -18.10 -37.60
N TYR A 400 -16.89 -19.16 -38.38
CA TYR A 400 -17.51 -20.45 -38.07
C TYR A 400 -16.78 -21.11 -36.89
N MET A 401 -15.46 -21.16 -36.93
CA MET A 401 -14.68 -21.68 -35.81
C MET A 401 -14.86 -20.83 -34.55
N ARG A 402 -14.92 -19.50 -34.70
CA ARG A 402 -15.13 -18.57 -33.58
C ARG A 402 -16.45 -18.85 -32.90
N SER A 403 -17.56 -18.97 -33.62
CA SER A 403 -18.90 -19.21 -33.03
C SER A 403 -18.94 -20.54 -32.28
N LEU A 404 -18.34 -21.61 -32.84
CA LEU A 404 -18.24 -22.91 -32.18
C LEU A 404 -17.45 -22.82 -30.86
N VAL A 405 -16.27 -22.16 -30.89
CA VAL A 405 -15.42 -22.01 -29.70
C VAL A 405 -16.07 -21.10 -28.67
N GLN A 406 -16.77 -20.04 -29.08
CA GLN A 406 -17.54 -19.18 -28.19
C GLN A 406 -18.66 -19.97 -27.47
N HIS A 407 -19.37 -20.86 -28.20
CA HIS A 407 -20.38 -21.72 -27.58
C HIS A 407 -19.74 -22.64 -26.52
N ILE A 408 -18.62 -23.27 -26.83
CA ILE A 408 -17.88 -24.12 -25.89
C ILE A 408 -17.34 -23.29 -24.71
N LEU A 409 -16.83 -22.09 -24.96
CA LEU A 409 -16.35 -21.18 -23.91
C LEU A 409 -17.48 -20.80 -22.96
N GLY A 410 -18.68 -20.53 -23.45
CA GLY A 410 -19.83 -20.25 -22.61
C GLY A 410 -20.11 -21.39 -21.62
N LEU A 411 -20.07 -22.63 -22.09
CA LEU A 411 -20.27 -23.79 -21.23
C LEU A 411 -19.12 -24.02 -20.26
N VAL A 412 -17.88 -23.85 -20.69
CA VAL A 412 -16.66 -24.07 -19.89
C VAL A 412 -16.47 -22.99 -18.82
N SER A 413 -16.83 -21.75 -19.13
CA SER A 413 -16.70 -20.63 -18.17
C SER A 413 -17.81 -20.61 -17.11
N HIS A 414 -18.91 -21.31 -17.32
CA HIS A 414 -20.05 -21.35 -16.39
C HIS A 414 -19.66 -21.65 -14.93
N PRO A 415 -18.87 -22.68 -14.60
CA PRO A 415 -18.44 -22.92 -13.21
C PRO A 415 -17.60 -21.79 -12.64
N VAL A 416 -16.68 -21.22 -13.43
CA VAL A 416 -15.84 -20.10 -13.00
C VAL A 416 -16.68 -18.86 -12.72
N LEU A 417 -17.66 -18.57 -13.57
CA LEU A 417 -18.60 -17.46 -13.40
C LEU A 417 -19.50 -17.67 -12.19
N ASN A 418 -19.86 -18.90 -11.88
CA ASN A 418 -20.65 -19.23 -10.68
C ASN A 418 -19.82 -19.02 -9.39
N PHE A 419 -18.53 -19.45 -9.37
CA PHE A 419 -17.63 -19.11 -8.26
C PHE A 419 -17.49 -17.61 -8.10
N LEU A 420 -17.34 -16.89 -9.21
CA LEU A 420 -17.23 -15.43 -9.22
C LEU A 420 -18.48 -14.77 -8.65
N TYR A 421 -19.67 -15.21 -9.06
CA TYR A 421 -20.95 -14.71 -8.57
C TYR A 421 -21.08 -14.87 -7.06
N ARG A 422 -20.89 -16.10 -6.54
CA ARG A 422 -20.95 -16.36 -5.11
C ARG A 422 -19.91 -15.56 -4.32
N TRP A 423 -18.72 -15.43 -4.87
CA TRP A 423 -17.65 -14.67 -4.23
C TRP A 423 -17.94 -13.16 -4.15
N ILE A 424 -18.48 -12.58 -5.24
CA ILE A 424 -18.80 -11.14 -5.30
C ILE A 424 -20.02 -10.78 -4.45
N TYR A 425 -21.05 -11.65 -4.45
CA TYR A 425 -22.31 -11.31 -3.83
C TYR A 425 -22.50 -11.86 -2.41
N ASP A 426 -21.96 -13.03 -2.13
CA ASP A 426 -22.13 -13.71 -0.86
C ASP A 426 -20.81 -13.85 -0.07
N GLY A 427 -19.67 -13.61 -0.71
CA GLY A 427 -18.36 -13.83 -0.10
C GLY A 427 -18.02 -15.31 0.11
N GLU A 428 -18.84 -16.22 -0.46
CA GLU A 428 -18.65 -17.66 -0.32
C GLU A 428 -17.66 -18.21 -1.34
N LEU A 429 -16.74 -19.06 -0.88
CA LEU A 429 -15.76 -19.75 -1.71
C LEU A 429 -15.84 -21.24 -1.48
N GLU A 430 -16.55 -21.95 -2.35
CA GLU A 430 -16.65 -23.40 -2.38
C GLU A 430 -15.83 -23.98 -3.53
N ASP A 431 -14.52 -23.87 -3.46
CA ASP A 431 -13.60 -24.38 -4.49
C ASP A 431 -12.82 -25.61 -3.99
N THR A 432 -13.48 -26.76 -3.99
CA THR A 432 -12.88 -28.05 -3.55
C THR A 432 -11.77 -28.56 -4.48
N TYR A 433 -11.77 -28.14 -5.75
CA TYR A 433 -10.83 -28.63 -6.77
C TYR A 433 -9.71 -27.60 -7.08
N HIS A 434 -9.72 -26.45 -6.41
CA HIS A 434 -8.74 -25.38 -6.61
C HIS A 434 -8.69 -24.85 -8.06
N GLU A 435 -9.84 -24.65 -8.64
CA GLU A 435 -10.02 -24.17 -10.02
C GLU A 435 -10.22 -22.65 -10.14
N PHE A 436 -10.63 -22.01 -9.05
CA PHE A 436 -10.84 -20.56 -9.00
C PHE A 436 -9.54 -19.82 -8.73
N PHE A 437 -9.44 -18.58 -9.20
CA PHE A 437 -8.24 -17.78 -9.05
C PHE A 437 -8.06 -17.16 -7.66
N VAL A 438 -9.10 -17.15 -6.82
CA VAL A 438 -8.98 -16.78 -5.40
C VAL A 438 -8.76 -18.07 -4.60
N ALA A 439 -7.71 -18.07 -3.77
CA ALA A 439 -7.42 -19.14 -2.83
C ALA A 439 -7.77 -18.70 -1.41
N SER A 440 -8.31 -19.61 -0.62
CA SER A 440 -8.51 -19.43 0.82
C SER A 440 -7.61 -20.40 1.59
N ASP A 441 -6.93 -19.88 2.62
CA ASP A 441 -6.18 -20.71 3.56
C ASP A 441 -7.04 -20.94 4.81
N PRO A 442 -7.51 -22.17 5.08
CA PRO A 442 -8.34 -22.47 6.24
C PRO A 442 -7.57 -22.41 7.58
N THR A 443 -6.24 -22.42 7.55
CA THR A 443 -5.40 -22.41 8.75
C THR A 443 -5.27 -21.03 9.38
N VAL A 444 -5.56 -19.97 8.61
CA VAL A 444 -5.43 -18.59 9.05
C VAL A 444 -6.61 -18.17 9.92
N LYS A 445 -6.29 -17.66 11.12
CA LYS A 445 -7.29 -17.14 12.08
C LYS A 445 -7.93 -15.86 11.59
N THR A 446 -9.08 -15.52 12.17
CA THR A 446 -9.85 -14.30 11.85
C THR A 446 -9.05 -13.00 12.02
N ASP A 447 -8.12 -12.94 12.96
CA ASP A 447 -7.28 -11.76 13.21
C ASP A 447 -6.40 -11.37 12.02
N ARG A 448 -5.99 -12.36 11.21
CA ARG A 448 -5.17 -12.16 10.00
C ARG A 448 -5.94 -12.40 8.70
N LEU A 449 -7.28 -12.36 8.78
CA LEU A 449 -8.15 -12.59 7.63
C LEU A 449 -7.80 -11.68 6.44
N TRP A 450 -7.57 -10.40 6.72
CA TRP A 450 -7.32 -9.41 5.67
C TRP A 450 -5.99 -9.64 4.95
N HIS A 451 -4.93 -9.96 5.67
CA HIS A 451 -3.58 -10.06 5.11
C HIS A 451 -3.30 -11.42 4.47
N ASP A 452 -3.66 -12.52 5.13
CA ASP A 452 -3.13 -13.84 4.78
C ASP A 452 -4.17 -14.84 4.27
N LYS A 453 -5.46 -14.67 4.65
CA LYS A 453 -6.46 -15.72 4.39
C LYS A 453 -6.76 -15.92 2.92
N TYR A 454 -6.79 -14.85 2.13
CA TYR A 454 -7.16 -14.89 0.73
C TYR A 454 -6.04 -14.40 -0.16
N THR A 455 -5.68 -15.20 -1.16
CA THR A 455 -4.59 -14.90 -2.09
C THR A 455 -5.02 -15.15 -3.54
N LEU A 456 -4.31 -14.54 -4.51
CA LEU A 456 -4.55 -14.74 -5.93
C LEU A 456 -3.65 -15.83 -6.50
N ARG A 457 -4.26 -16.87 -7.10
CA ARG A 457 -3.56 -17.84 -7.95
C ARG A 457 -3.45 -17.28 -9.37
N LYS A 458 -2.32 -16.71 -9.70
CA LYS A 458 -2.09 -16.04 -11.00
C LYS A 458 -2.27 -16.98 -12.19
N SER A 459 -1.93 -18.26 -12.06
CA SER A 459 -2.09 -19.28 -13.11
C SER A 459 -3.56 -19.61 -13.43
N MET A 460 -4.45 -19.41 -12.46
CA MET A 460 -5.88 -19.72 -12.60
C MET A 460 -6.73 -18.53 -13.04
N ILE A 461 -6.14 -17.36 -13.28
CA ILE A 461 -6.88 -16.18 -13.78
C ILE A 461 -7.23 -16.44 -15.26
N PRO A 462 -8.53 -16.49 -15.61
CA PRO A 462 -8.95 -16.63 -17.00
C PRO A 462 -8.50 -15.43 -17.84
N SER A 463 -8.10 -15.66 -19.08
CA SER A 463 -7.57 -14.61 -19.97
C SER A 463 -8.59 -13.54 -20.38
N PHE A 464 -9.87 -13.75 -20.10
CA PHE A 464 -10.94 -12.75 -20.28
C PHE A 464 -11.11 -11.84 -19.03
N ILE A 465 -10.42 -12.13 -17.92
CA ILE A 465 -10.36 -11.29 -16.72
C ILE A 465 -8.96 -10.67 -16.64
N THR A 466 -8.89 -9.35 -16.54
CA THR A 466 -7.61 -8.65 -16.38
C THR A 466 -7.06 -8.84 -14.97
N MET A 467 -5.76 -8.60 -14.80
CA MET A 467 -5.12 -8.66 -13.48
C MET A 467 -5.72 -7.62 -12.50
N GLU A 468 -6.12 -6.45 -13.00
CA GLU A 468 -6.76 -5.42 -12.21
C GLU A 468 -8.15 -5.85 -11.74
N GLN A 469 -8.94 -6.40 -12.65
CA GLN A 469 -10.26 -6.96 -12.31
C GLN A 469 -10.14 -8.08 -11.28
N SER A 470 -9.18 -8.98 -11.42
CA SER A 470 -8.97 -10.09 -10.47
C SER A 470 -8.59 -9.58 -9.07
N LYS A 471 -7.83 -8.49 -8.96
CA LYS A 471 -7.56 -7.82 -7.69
C LYS A 471 -8.83 -7.20 -7.09
N LYS A 472 -9.63 -6.50 -7.90
CA LYS A 472 -10.91 -5.95 -7.45
C LYS A 472 -11.86 -7.05 -6.95
N VAL A 473 -11.96 -8.14 -7.69
CA VAL A 473 -12.74 -9.31 -7.28
C VAL A 473 -12.25 -9.90 -5.95
N LEU A 474 -10.93 -10.03 -5.78
CA LEU A 474 -10.36 -10.46 -4.50
C LEU A 474 -10.79 -9.54 -3.37
N LEU A 475 -10.67 -8.22 -3.57
CA LEU A 475 -11.00 -7.22 -2.56
C LEU A 475 -12.49 -7.20 -2.20
N ILE A 476 -13.39 -7.40 -3.17
CA ILE A 476 -14.83 -7.47 -2.90
C ILE A 476 -15.13 -8.59 -1.90
N GLY A 477 -14.74 -9.82 -2.21
CA GLY A 477 -15.05 -10.94 -1.34
C GLY A 477 -14.30 -10.90 -0.01
N LYS A 478 -13.07 -10.37 -0.02
CA LYS A 478 -12.30 -10.06 1.20
C LYS A 478 -13.06 -9.09 2.10
N SER A 479 -13.60 -8.01 1.53
CA SER A 479 -14.37 -6.99 2.25
C SER A 479 -15.65 -7.55 2.84
N ILE A 480 -16.39 -8.38 2.10
CA ILE A 480 -17.60 -9.04 2.58
C ILE A 480 -17.28 -9.97 3.75
N ASN A 481 -16.27 -10.82 3.60
CA ASN A 481 -15.86 -11.74 4.64
C ASN A 481 -15.35 -11.02 5.89
N PHE A 482 -14.63 -9.91 5.70
CA PHE A 482 -14.16 -9.08 6.80
C PHE A 482 -15.32 -8.44 7.56
N LEU A 483 -16.32 -7.90 6.86
CA LEU A 483 -17.52 -7.36 7.48
C LEU A 483 -18.27 -8.42 8.30
N HIS A 484 -18.43 -9.63 7.75
CA HIS A 484 -19.14 -10.70 8.44
C HIS A 484 -18.37 -11.28 9.63
N GLN A 485 -17.09 -11.64 9.43
CA GLN A 485 -16.32 -12.41 10.40
C GLN A 485 -15.58 -11.54 11.44
N VAL A 486 -15.17 -10.33 11.07
CA VAL A 486 -14.37 -9.45 11.95
C VAL A 486 -15.20 -8.29 12.48
N CYS A 487 -16.01 -7.66 11.63
CA CYS A 487 -16.87 -6.54 12.06
C CYS A 487 -18.21 -7.00 12.65
N HIS A 488 -18.54 -8.31 12.55
CA HIS A 488 -19.81 -8.87 12.99
C HIS A 488 -21.01 -8.07 12.47
N ASP A 489 -20.91 -7.64 11.23
CA ASP A 489 -21.97 -6.93 10.53
C ASP A 489 -22.64 -7.89 9.55
N GLN A 490 -23.83 -8.33 9.91
CA GLN A 490 -24.64 -9.25 9.08
C GLN A 490 -25.62 -8.50 8.18
N THR A 491 -25.60 -7.17 8.22
CA THR A 491 -26.42 -6.42 7.24
C THR A 491 -25.89 -6.75 5.87
N PRO A 492 -26.72 -7.19 4.92
CA PRO A 492 -26.26 -7.43 3.57
C PRO A 492 -25.60 -6.14 3.10
N SER A 493 -24.29 -6.23 2.83
CA SER A 493 -23.40 -5.12 2.47
C SER A 493 -23.96 -4.28 1.32
N THR A 494 -25.11 -4.67 0.80
CA THR A 494 -25.65 -4.10 -0.38
C THR A 494 -27.19 -4.21 -0.36
N LYS A 495 -27.80 -3.14 0.11
CA LYS A 495 -29.18 -2.88 -0.35
C LYS A 495 -29.25 -2.83 -1.87
N VAL A 496 -28.20 -2.45 -2.55
CA VAL A 496 -28.05 -2.40 -4.00
C VAL A 496 -27.76 -3.78 -4.58
N ILE A 497 -26.92 -4.60 -3.94
CA ILE A 497 -26.74 -6.03 -4.31
C ILE A 497 -28.02 -6.81 -4.03
N ALA A 498 -28.73 -6.54 -2.94
CA ALA A 498 -30.04 -7.14 -2.68
C ALA A 498 -31.09 -6.71 -3.72
N VAL A 499 -31.06 -5.45 -4.19
CA VAL A 499 -31.93 -4.97 -5.27
C VAL A 499 -31.52 -5.57 -6.63
N ALA A 500 -30.23 -5.69 -6.93
CA ALA A 500 -29.73 -6.39 -8.10
C ALA A 500 -30.10 -7.87 -8.04
N LYS A 501 -29.93 -8.53 -6.90
CA LYS A 501 -30.31 -9.92 -6.64
C LYS A 501 -31.84 -10.13 -6.76
N SER A 502 -32.66 -9.19 -6.28
CA SER A 502 -34.11 -9.28 -6.37
C SER A 502 -34.67 -8.98 -7.77
N ALA A 503 -34.01 -8.14 -8.55
CA ALA A 503 -34.36 -7.85 -9.93
C ALA A 503 -33.97 -8.98 -10.90
N GLU A 504 -33.01 -9.80 -10.56
CA GLU A 504 -32.43 -10.84 -11.40
C GLU A 504 -32.68 -12.28 -10.91
N SER A 505 -33.48 -12.46 -9.86
CA SER A 505 -33.74 -13.75 -9.22
C SER A 505 -34.34 -14.85 -10.14
N SER A 506 -34.61 -14.54 -11.42
CA SER A 506 -35.13 -15.49 -12.40
C SER A 506 -34.12 -15.90 -13.48
N LYS A 507 -32.89 -15.42 -13.44
CA LYS A 507 -31.86 -15.77 -14.43
C LYS A 507 -30.71 -16.50 -13.76
N ASP A 508 -30.20 -17.52 -14.44
CA ASP A 508 -29.02 -18.26 -14.00
C ASP A 508 -27.84 -17.30 -13.77
N ALA A 509 -27.06 -17.54 -12.71
CA ALA A 509 -25.90 -16.72 -12.34
C ALA A 509 -24.90 -16.53 -13.50
N ALA A 510 -24.86 -17.48 -14.43
CA ALA A 510 -24.03 -17.40 -15.63
C ALA A 510 -24.55 -16.41 -16.66
N ASP A 511 -25.88 -16.24 -16.79
CA ASP A 511 -26.45 -15.28 -17.76
C ASP A 511 -26.12 -13.81 -17.41
N LEU A 512 -25.85 -13.53 -16.13
CA LEU A 512 -25.44 -12.23 -15.66
C LEU A 512 -24.08 -11.78 -16.20
N PHE A 513 -23.23 -12.74 -16.55
CA PHE A 513 -21.86 -12.51 -16.99
C PHE A 513 -21.62 -13.00 -18.44
N THR A 514 -22.69 -13.26 -19.21
CA THR A 514 -22.56 -13.72 -20.61
C THR A 514 -21.98 -12.67 -21.54
N ASP A 515 -22.19 -11.39 -21.24
CA ASP A 515 -21.55 -10.28 -21.96
C ASP A 515 -20.15 -10.02 -21.39
N LEU A 516 -19.20 -10.88 -21.75
CA LEU A 516 -17.82 -10.88 -21.26
C LEU A 516 -16.99 -9.63 -21.62
N GLU A 517 -17.45 -8.79 -22.54
CA GLU A 517 -16.63 -7.69 -23.05
C GLU A 517 -16.93 -6.32 -22.41
N ASN A 518 -18.17 -5.96 -22.07
CA ASN A 518 -18.49 -4.63 -21.55
C ASN A 518 -19.30 -4.63 -20.25
N ALA A 519 -20.43 -5.34 -20.20
CA ALA A 519 -21.30 -5.36 -19.01
C ALA A 519 -20.65 -6.04 -17.78
N PHE A 520 -19.74 -6.95 -18.02
CA PHE A 520 -19.01 -7.67 -16.97
C PHE A 520 -18.07 -6.75 -16.16
N GLN A 521 -17.33 -5.86 -16.83
CA GLN A 521 -16.42 -4.93 -16.18
C GLN A 521 -17.16 -3.93 -15.31
N GLU A 522 -18.24 -3.35 -15.83
CA GLU A 522 -19.05 -2.36 -15.09
C GLU A 522 -19.65 -2.96 -13.82
N LYS A 523 -20.09 -4.21 -13.85
CA LYS A 523 -20.65 -4.91 -12.69
C LYS A 523 -19.58 -5.15 -11.60
N ILE A 524 -18.38 -5.56 -11.97
CA ILE A 524 -17.26 -5.72 -11.02
C ILE A 524 -16.89 -4.37 -10.42
N ASP A 525 -16.79 -3.32 -11.23
CA ASP A 525 -16.39 -2.00 -10.77
C ASP A 525 -17.44 -1.38 -9.84
N ALA A 526 -18.71 -1.55 -10.14
CA ALA A 526 -19.81 -1.12 -9.28
C ALA A 526 -19.79 -1.88 -7.93
N ALA A 527 -19.69 -3.20 -7.97
CA ALA A 527 -19.64 -4.03 -6.76
C ALA A 527 -18.41 -3.70 -5.90
N TYR A 528 -17.26 -3.48 -6.52
CA TYR A 528 -16.04 -3.06 -5.82
C TYR A 528 -16.22 -1.71 -5.14
N PHE A 529 -16.72 -0.71 -5.85
CA PHE A 529 -16.92 0.62 -5.31
C PHE A 529 -17.88 0.63 -4.11
N GLU A 530 -19.02 -0.04 -4.24
CA GLU A 530 -20.02 -0.09 -3.19
C GLU A 530 -19.54 -0.85 -1.96
N THR A 531 -18.95 -2.03 -2.15
CA THR A 531 -18.48 -2.86 -1.04
C THR A 531 -17.32 -2.19 -0.31
N SER A 532 -16.37 -1.60 -1.04
CA SER A 532 -15.24 -0.89 -0.44
C SER A 532 -15.70 0.35 0.32
N LYS A 533 -16.62 1.13 -0.26
CA LYS A 533 -17.21 2.30 0.41
C LYS A 533 -17.97 1.92 1.68
N TYR A 534 -18.78 0.86 1.62
CA TYR A 534 -19.51 0.38 2.79
C TYR A 534 -18.56 -0.08 3.90
N LEU A 535 -17.50 -0.83 3.55
CA LEU A 535 -16.47 -1.25 4.50
C LEU A 535 -15.81 -0.05 5.18
N LEU A 536 -15.37 0.96 4.40
CA LEU A 536 -14.77 2.17 4.95
C LEU A 536 -15.76 2.95 5.82
N ASP A 537 -17.02 3.03 5.43
CA ASP A 537 -18.07 3.66 6.22
C ASP A 537 -18.29 2.95 7.57
N VAL A 538 -18.28 1.62 7.60
CA VAL A 538 -18.40 0.83 8.84
C VAL A 538 -17.18 1.04 9.72
N LEU A 539 -15.97 0.98 9.16
CA LEU A 539 -14.73 1.22 9.92
C LEU A 539 -14.67 2.63 10.50
N ASN A 540 -15.14 3.63 9.77
CA ASN A 540 -15.11 5.02 10.22
C ASN A 540 -16.23 5.37 11.20
N LYS A 541 -17.46 4.87 10.97
CA LYS A 541 -18.63 5.24 11.79
C LYS A 541 -18.83 4.36 13.04
N LYS A 542 -18.55 3.05 12.93
CA LYS A 542 -18.74 2.09 14.02
C LYS A 542 -17.47 1.90 14.84
N TYR A 543 -16.31 1.90 14.19
CA TYR A 543 -15.02 1.63 14.85
C TYR A 543 -14.10 2.84 14.93
N ASN A 544 -14.53 4.00 14.46
CA ASN A 544 -13.82 5.30 14.55
C ASN A 544 -12.35 5.22 14.09
N LEU A 545 -12.07 4.50 13.00
CA LEU A 545 -10.72 4.28 12.51
C LEU A 545 -9.91 5.58 12.38
N LEU A 546 -10.52 6.64 11.81
CA LEU A 546 -9.85 7.92 11.63
C LEU A 546 -9.53 8.61 12.97
N GLU A 547 -10.39 8.46 13.97
CA GLU A 547 -10.12 8.98 15.32
C GLU A 547 -8.96 8.24 15.98
N HIS A 548 -8.85 6.92 15.78
CA HIS A 548 -7.71 6.14 16.26
C HIS A 548 -6.42 6.54 15.56
N MET A 549 -6.43 6.82 14.26
CA MET A 549 -5.26 7.36 13.56
C MET A 549 -4.84 8.71 14.16
N GLN A 550 -5.79 9.60 14.42
CA GLN A 550 -5.52 10.87 15.07
C GLN A 550 -5.01 10.69 16.51
N ALA A 551 -5.49 9.68 17.23
CA ALA A 551 -5.01 9.36 18.57
C ALA A 551 -3.54 8.91 18.57
N MET A 552 -3.12 8.11 17.58
CA MET A 552 -1.71 7.77 17.39
C MET A 552 -0.85 9.02 17.25
N ARG A 553 -1.29 9.98 16.42
CA ARG A 553 -0.58 11.26 16.27
C ARG A 553 -0.53 12.05 17.57
N ARG A 554 -1.66 12.16 18.30
CA ARG A 554 -1.74 12.95 19.53
C ARG A 554 -0.86 12.39 20.64
N TYR A 555 -0.92 11.07 20.85
CA TYR A 555 -0.31 10.43 22.01
C TYR A 555 1.03 9.79 21.70
N LEU A 556 1.12 8.93 20.69
CA LEU A 556 2.37 8.21 20.39
C LEU A 556 3.38 9.06 19.60
N LEU A 557 2.92 10.01 18.79
CA LEU A 557 3.81 10.95 18.08
C LEU A 557 3.93 12.29 18.81
N LEU A 558 3.52 12.36 20.08
CA LEU A 558 3.63 13.53 20.96
C LEU A 558 2.94 14.80 20.44
N GLY A 559 1.89 14.65 19.62
CA GLY A 559 1.15 15.79 19.04
C GLY A 559 0.34 16.60 20.05
N GLN A 560 -0.04 16.00 21.20
CA GLN A 560 -0.79 16.66 22.27
C GLN A 560 0.16 17.27 23.29
N GLY A 561 0.67 18.45 23.02
CA GLY A 561 1.76 19.07 23.79
C GLY A 561 1.44 19.38 25.25
N ASP A 562 0.22 19.82 25.58
CA ASP A 562 -0.24 20.09 26.95
C ASP A 562 -0.25 18.81 27.81
N PHE A 563 -0.79 17.72 27.25
CA PHE A 563 -0.79 16.42 27.89
C PHE A 563 0.63 15.91 28.13
N ILE A 564 1.47 15.92 27.11
CA ILE A 564 2.86 15.43 27.22
C ILE A 564 3.66 16.22 28.25
N ARG A 565 3.51 17.56 28.25
CA ARG A 565 4.21 18.40 29.22
C ARG A 565 3.76 18.09 30.63
N HIS A 566 2.46 18.03 30.87
CA HIS A 566 1.92 17.74 32.19
C HIS A 566 2.27 16.31 32.66
N LEU A 567 2.23 15.35 31.76
CA LEU A 567 2.67 13.98 32.02
C LEU A 567 4.13 13.93 32.46
N MET A 568 5.02 14.67 31.78
CA MET A 568 6.43 14.75 32.16
C MET A 568 6.63 15.38 33.53
N ASP A 569 5.88 16.44 33.86
CA ASP A 569 5.97 17.10 35.15
C ASP A 569 5.56 16.16 36.29
N LEU A 570 4.52 15.35 36.08
CA LEU A 570 4.05 14.36 37.05
C LEU A 570 4.96 13.12 37.17
N LEU A 571 5.53 12.67 36.07
CA LEU A 571 6.39 11.49 36.01
C LEU A 571 7.83 11.78 36.50
N LYS A 572 8.29 13.03 36.48
CA LYS A 572 9.65 13.41 36.83
C LYS A 572 10.16 12.76 38.13
N PRO A 573 9.47 12.84 39.27
CA PRO A 573 9.96 12.27 40.53
C PRO A 573 10.03 10.73 40.51
N GLU A 574 9.14 10.07 39.81
CA GLU A 574 9.16 8.60 39.69
C GLU A 574 10.24 8.13 38.69
N LEU A 575 10.32 8.77 37.54
CA LEU A 575 11.29 8.39 36.50
C LEU A 575 12.74 8.73 36.85
N ALA A 576 12.96 9.58 37.84
CA ALA A 576 14.31 9.84 38.38
C ALA A 576 14.87 8.65 39.19
N ARG A 577 13.99 7.71 39.61
CA ARG A 577 14.42 6.54 40.37
C ARG A 577 15.04 5.47 39.45
N PRO A 578 15.80 4.52 40.02
CA PRO A 578 16.29 3.37 39.28
C PRO A 578 15.13 2.57 38.67
N ALA A 579 15.30 2.09 37.45
CA ALA A 579 14.27 1.39 36.69
C ALA A 579 13.69 0.17 37.43
N THR A 580 14.48 -0.50 38.26
CA THR A 580 14.09 -1.67 39.05
C THR A 580 13.04 -1.39 40.15
N THR A 581 12.85 -0.11 40.52
CA THR A 581 11.91 0.30 41.56
C THR A 581 10.56 0.78 41.01
N LEU A 582 10.38 0.75 39.70
CA LEU A 582 9.16 1.23 39.04
C LEU A 582 8.12 0.13 38.93
N TYR A 583 6.87 0.52 39.18
CA TYR A 583 5.73 -0.35 39.02
C TYR A 583 4.75 0.23 38.00
N GLN A 584 4.33 -0.58 37.04
CA GLN A 584 3.45 -0.14 35.95
C GLN A 584 2.16 0.48 36.47
N HIS A 585 1.51 -0.12 37.49
CA HIS A 585 0.24 0.39 38.03
C HIS A 585 0.33 1.80 38.61
N ASN A 586 1.48 2.18 39.22
CA ASN A 586 1.69 3.54 39.71
C ASN A 586 1.75 4.53 38.55
N LEU A 587 2.47 4.15 37.49
CA LEU A 587 2.62 4.99 36.30
C LEU A 587 1.32 5.12 35.52
N THR A 588 0.49 4.07 35.47
CA THR A 588 -0.86 4.13 34.88
C THR A 588 -1.76 5.09 35.66
N GLY A 589 -1.68 5.11 37.01
CA GLY A 589 -2.41 6.10 37.83
C GLY A 589 -1.97 7.55 37.57
N ILE A 590 -0.69 7.77 37.34
CA ILE A 590 -0.15 9.09 36.92
C ILE A 590 -0.64 9.47 35.54
N LEU A 591 -0.66 8.51 34.61
CA LEU A 591 -1.19 8.72 33.26
C LEU A 591 -2.67 9.16 33.29
N GLU A 592 -3.51 8.46 34.04
CA GLU A 592 -4.91 8.85 34.22
C GLU A 592 -5.06 10.27 34.80
N THR A 593 -4.21 10.63 35.77
CA THR A 593 -4.21 11.97 36.35
C THR A 593 -3.84 13.03 35.33
N ALA A 594 -2.83 12.74 34.50
CA ALA A 594 -2.42 13.64 33.40
C ALA A 594 -3.53 13.83 32.36
N VAL A 595 -4.23 12.75 31.99
CA VAL A 595 -5.36 12.83 31.06
C VAL A 595 -6.48 13.71 31.63
N ARG A 596 -6.82 13.55 32.91
CA ARG A 596 -7.92 14.31 33.57
C ARG A 596 -7.59 15.80 33.74
N ALA A 597 -6.31 16.14 33.82
CA ALA A 597 -5.86 17.52 34.07
C ALA A 597 -5.63 18.33 32.78
N THR A 598 -5.69 17.70 31.63
CA THR A 598 -5.35 18.33 30.32
C THR A 598 -6.51 18.25 29.34
N ASN A 599 -6.36 18.84 28.17
CA ASN A 599 -7.38 18.78 27.11
C ASN A 599 -7.64 17.36 26.61
N ALA A 600 -6.77 16.40 26.92
CA ALA A 600 -7.00 14.99 26.62
C ALA A 600 -8.29 14.43 27.24
N GLN A 601 -8.78 15.00 28.36
CA GLN A 601 -10.05 14.59 29.00
C GLN A 601 -11.28 14.67 28.08
N PHE A 602 -11.24 15.52 27.05
CA PHE A 602 -12.34 15.71 26.09
C PHE A 602 -12.31 14.73 24.93
N ASP A 603 -11.28 13.91 24.82
CA ASP A 603 -11.20 12.88 23.80
C ASP A 603 -12.19 11.73 24.07
N ASN A 604 -12.51 10.97 23.04
CA ASN A 604 -13.44 9.86 23.13
C ASN A 604 -12.99 8.85 24.21
N PRO A 605 -13.88 8.47 25.16
CA PRO A 605 -13.53 7.52 26.21
C PRO A 605 -12.99 6.17 25.72
N GLU A 606 -13.42 5.72 24.53
CA GLU A 606 -12.92 4.47 23.94
C GLU A 606 -11.45 4.59 23.50
N ILE A 607 -11.01 5.78 23.12
CA ILE A 607 -9.60 6.09 22.81
C ILE A 607 -8.78 6.10 24.09
N LEU A 608 -9.28 6.79 25.12
CA LEU A 608 -8.56 6.96 26.39
C LEU A 608 -8.38 5.64 27.16
N LYS A 609 -9.32 4.72 27.08
CA LYS A 609 -9.21 3.38 27.67
C LYS A 609 -8.10 2.52 27.04
N ARG A 610 -7.72 2.82 25.81
CA ARG A 610 -6.70 2.07 25.07
C ARG A 610 -5.29 2.58 25.32
N LEU A 611 -5.17 3.73 25.95
CA LEU A 611 -3.89 4.34 26.30
C LEU A 611 -3.41 3.74 27.63
N ASP A 612 -2.22 3.15 27.64
CA ASP A 612 -1.61 2.53 28.81
C ASP A 612 -0.10 2.81 28.85
N VAL A 613 0.51 2.48 29.99
CA VAL A 613 1.96 2.59 30.17
C VAL A 613 2.60 1.22 29.97
N ARG A 614 3.72 1.22 29.26
CA ARG A 614 4.55 0.05 29.08
C ARG A 614 5.95 0.29 29.64
N LEU A 615 6.46 -0.67 30.36
CA LEU A 615 7.86 -0.69 30.79
C LEU A 615 8.66 -1.57 29.84
N LEU A 616 9.76 -1.03 29.33
CA LEU A 616 10.73 -1.75 28.52
C LEU A 616 11.60 -2.67 29.39
N GLU A 617 12.40 -3.54 28.76
CA GLU A 617 13.34 -4.39 29.45
C GLU A 617 14.36 -3.54 30.20
N VAL A 618 14.57 -3.87 31.49
CA VAL A 618 15.43 -3.10 32.39
C VAL A 618 16.85 -3.63 32.30
N SER A 619 17.79 -2.74 32.00
CA SER A 619 19.24 -3.03 32.05
C SER A 619 19.85 -2.47 33.34
N PRO A 620 20.95 -3.07 33.83
CA PRO A 620 21.65 -2.53 35.00
C PRO A 620 22.13 -1.09 34.76
N GLY A 621 21.70 -0.16 35.61
CA GLY A 621 22.09 1.25 35.50
C GLY A 621 21.02 2.12 34.84
N ASP A 622 19.95 1.55 34.26
CA ASP A 622 18.88 2.32 33.65
C ASP A 622 18.04 3.09 34.67
N THR A 623 17.67 4.30 34.30
CA THR A 623 16.68 5.12 35.04
C THR A 623 15.28 4.88 34.51
N GLY A 624 14.27 5.32 35.24
CA GLY A 624 12.90 5.24 34.78
C GLY A 624 12.66 5.92 33.43
N TRP A 625 13.41 6.96 33.12
CA TRP A 625 13.35 7.65 31.84
C TRP A 625 13.74 6.78 30.62
N ASP A 626 14.54 5.76 30.83
CA ASP A 626 15.07 4.91 29.76
C ASP A 626 14.13 3.75 29.47
N VAL A 627 13.33 3.33 30.44
CA VAL A 627 12.42 2.17 30.35
C VAL A 627 10.95 2.56 30.19
N PHE A 628 10.57 3.80 30.41
CA PHE A 628 9.19 4.26 30.25
C PHE A 628 8.82 4.34 28.76
N SER A 629 7.67 3.79 28.44
CA SER A 629 7.04 3.93 27.12
C SER A 629 5.53 4.03 27.28
N LEU A 630 4.89 4.73 26.35
CA LEU A 630 3.46 4.80 26.22
C LEU A 630 3.00 3.73 25.23
N ASP A 631 1.97 2.98 25.57
CA ASP A 631 1.39 1.96 24.70
C ASP A 631 -0.05 2.32 24.35
N TYR A 632 -0.50 1.83 23.22
CA TYR A 632 -1.85 2.01 22.75
C TYR A 632 -2.42 0.67 22.35
N HIS A 633 -3.42 0.21 23.06
CA HIS A 633 -4.00 -1.12 22.87
C HIS A 633 -4.91 -1.14 21.65
N VAL A 634 -4.59 -1.98 20.68
CA VAL A 634 -5.37 -2.13 19.45
C VAL A 634 -5.89 -3.54 19.34
N ASP A 635 -7.20 -3.69 19.16
CA ASP A 635 -7.90 -4.96 19.00
C ASP A 635 -9.01 -4.87 17.93
N GLY A 636 -9.57 -6.02 17.56
CA GLY A 636 -10.69 -6.11 16.64
C GLY A 636 -10.38 -5.63 15.23
N PRO A 637 -11.35 -5.02 14.52
CA PRO A 637 -11.19 -4.62 13.13
C PRO A 637 -10.10 -3.57 12.88
N ILE A 638 -9.82 -2.74 13.88
CA ILE A 638 -8.79 -1.68 13.77
C ILE A 638 -7.39 -2.29 13.71
N ALA A 639 -7.17 -3.45 14.35
CA ALA A 639 -5.90 -4.17 14.33
C ALA A 639 -5.46 -4.61 12.92
N THR A 640 -6.36 -4.56 11.95
CA THR A 640 -6.03 -4.81 10.54
C THR A 640 -5.16 -3.71 9.95
N VAL A 641 -5.40 -2.45 10.33
CA VAL A 641 -4.57 -1.32 9.91
C VAL A 641 -3.37 -1.17 10.86
N PHE A 642 -3.60 -1.29 12.15
CA PHE A 642 -2.56 -1.18 13.18
C PHE A 642 -2.06 -2.57 13.57
N THR A 643 -1.29 -3.19 12.68
CA THR A 643 -0.68 -4.50 12.94
C THR A 643 0.31 -4.42 14.09
N ARG A 644 0.70 -5.57 14.65
CA ARG A 644 1.74 -5.61 15.69
C ARG A 644 3.06 -5.03 15.23
N GLU A 645 3.39 -5.16 13.94
CA GLU A 645 4.59 -4.59 13.34
C GLU A 645 4.49 -3.07 13.29
N CYS A 646 3.36 -2.53 12.82
CA CYS A 646 3.09 -1.10 12.84
C CYS A 646 3.17 -0.52 14.25
N MET A 647 2.56 -1.19 15.24
CA MET A 647 2.64 -0.75 16.64
C MET A 647 4.07 -0.78 17.18
N SER A 648 4.88 -1.77 16.80
CA SER A 648 6.31 -1.79 17.13
C SER A 648 7.05 -0.59 16.55
N HIS A 649 6.72 -0.17 15.33
CA HIS A 649 7.27 1.03 14.70
C HIS A 649 6.86 2.30 15.46
N TYR A 650 5.59 2.45 15.83
CA TYR A 650 5.14 3.56 16.65
C TYR A 650 5.86 3.63 18.00
N LEU A 651 6.05 2.51 18.68
CA LEU A 651 6.79 2.47 19.94
C LEU A 651 8.26 2.86 19.78
N ARG A 652 8.92 2.43 18.69
CA ARG A 652 10.29 2.85 18.39
C ARG A 652 10.40 4.37 18.18
N VAL A 653 9.43 4.93 17.43
CA VAL A 653 9.36 6.37 17.17
C VAL A 653 9.04 7.10 18.48
N PHE A 654 8.07 6.62 19.27
CA PHE A 654 7.75 7.21 20.58
C PHE A 654 8.97 7.27 21.49
N ASN A 655 9.71 6.20 21.64
CA ASN A 655 10.89 6.16 22.50
C ASN A 655 11.97 7.15 22.06
N PHE A 656 12.12 7.34 20.76
CA PHE A 656 13.03 8.35 20.24
C PHE A 656 12.54 9.77 20.53
N LEU A 657 11.27 10.06 20.25
CA LEU A 657 10.66 11.37 20.51
C LEU A 657 10.63 11.71 22.00
N TRP A 658 10.34 10.73 22.84
CA TRP A 658 10.33 10.88 24.29
C TRP A 658 11.70 11.28 24.83
N ARG A 659 12.76 10.64 24.35
CA ARG A 659 14.15 11.03 24.69
C ARG A 659 14.49 12.44 24.21
N ALA A 660 14.14 12.78 22.98
CA ALA A 660 14.35 14.13 22.47
C ALA A 660 13.58 15.19 23.29
N LYS A 661 12.34 14.88 23.66
CA LYS A 661 11.48 15.75 24.49
C LYS A 661 12.02 15.89 25.91
N ARG A 662 12.61 14.80 26.47
CA ARG A 662 13.33 14.87 27.75
C ARG A 662 14.47 15.86 27.71
N MET A 663 15.24 15.93 26.61
CA MET A 663 16.35 16.88 26.47
C MET A 663 15.85 18.34 26.50
N GLU A 664 14.78 18.63 25.79
CA GLU A 664 14.13 19.95 25.84
C GLU A 664 13.66 20.28 27.27
N TYR A 665 13.06 19.29 27.94
CA TYR A 665 12.60 19.46 29.31
C TYR A 665 13.74 19.78 30.27
N ILE A 666 14.85 19.03 30.20
CA ILE A 666 16.07 19.25 31.00
C ILE A 666 16.63 20.65 30.73
N LEU A 667 16.79 21.03 29.46
CA LEU A 667 17.32 22.34 29.10
C LEU A 667 16.44 23.51 29.57
N THR A 668 15.12 23.30 29.57
CA THR A 668 14.17 24.26 30.13
C THR A 668 14.35 24.41 31.65
N ASP A 669 14.56 23.31 32.35
CA ASP A 669 14.81 23.33 33.79
C ASP A 669 16.18 23.97 34.11
N ILE A 670 17.20 23.67 33.32
CA ILE A 670 18.51 24.33 33.39
C ILE A 670 18.33 25.85 33.25
N TRP A 671 17.60 26.30 32.25
CA TRP A 671 17.34 27.72 32.01
C TRP A 671 16.59 28.37 33.16
N LYS A 672 15.56 27.72 33.72
CA LYS A 672 14.87 28.22 34.93
C LYS A 672 15.81 28.33 36.11
N GLY A 673 16.66 27.29 36.32
CA GLY A 673 17.70 27.31 37.34
C GLY A 673 18.65 28.50 37.21
N HIS A 674 19.11 28.77 35.98
CA HIS A 674 19.90 29.94 35.68
C HIS A 674 19.23 31.25 36.08
N MET A 675 17.95 31.43 35.74
CA MET A 675 17.22 32.66 36.05
C MET A 675 16.96 32.83 37.56
N CYS A 676 16.67 31.73 38.26
CA CYS A 676 16.48 31.77 39.72
C CYS A 676 17.77 32.02 40.44
N ASN A 677 18.82 31.27 40.13
CA ASN A 677 20.10 31.33 40.86
C ASN A 677 20.93 32.56 40.52
N ALA A 678 20.80 33.14 39.32
CA ALA A 678 21.50 34.39 38.97
C ALA A 678 21.21 35.56 39.95
N LYS A 679 19.96 35.61 40.49
CA LYS A 679 19.62 36.62 41.48
C LYS A 679 20.18 36.32 42.84
N LEU A 680 20.21 35.05 43.26
CA LEU A 680 20.71 34.62 44.56
C LEU A 680 22.23 34.70 44.62
N LEU A 681 22.91 34.28 43.57
CA LEU A 681 24.39 34.26 43.52
C LEU A 681 25.03 35.61 43.10
N LYS A 682 24.25 36.67 42.97
CA LYS A 682 24.76 38.02 42.66
C LYS A 682 25.76 38.50 43.70
N SER A 683 25.65 38.04 44.94
CA SER A 683 26.57 38.33 46.04
C SER A 683 27.92 37.65 45.97
N MET A 684 28.07 36.70 45.01
CA MET A 684 29.28 35.88 44.83
C MET A 684 29.91 36.15 43.45
N PRO A 685 30.65 37.23 43.27
CA PRO A 685 31.20 37.64 41.99
C PRO A 685 32.26 36.65 41.45
N GLU A 686 32.89 35.87 42.31
CA GLU A 686 33.85 34.84 41.96
C GLU A 686 33.29 33.76 41.05
N LEU A 687 31.98 33.48 41.12
CA LEU A 687 31.27 32.49 40.26
C LEU A 687 30.86 33.03 38.91
N SER A 688 30.95 34.34 38.65
CA SER A 688 30.42 34.98 37.44
C SER A 688 30.98 34.37 36.15
N GLY A 689 32.28 34.03 36.15
CA GLY A 689 32.94 33.43 34.98
C GLY A 689 32.44 31.99 34.67
N VAL A 690 32.24 31.18 35.71
CA VAL A 690 31.71 29.81 35.56
C VAL A 690 30.26 29.84 35.11
N LEU A 691 29.43 30.67 35.72
CA LEU A 691 28.04 30.88 35.36
C LEU A 691 27.89 31.33 33.92
N HIS A 692 28.73 32.27 33.46
CA HIS A 692 28.69 32.70 32.06
C HIS A 692 29.04 31.56 31.10
N GLN A 693 30.05 30.75 31.39
CA GLN A 693 30.39 29.57 30.57
C GLN A 693 29.24 28.55 30.54
N CYS A 694 28.56 28.30 31.67
CA CYS A 694 27.37 27.46 31.72
C CYS A 694 26.26 28.02 30.84
N HIS A 695 26.01 29.34 30.89
CA HIS A 695 24.96 29.97 30.08
C HIS A 695 25.23 29.85 28.57
N VAL A 696 26.48 30.03 28.15
CA VAL A 696 26.89 29.90 26.74
C VAL A 696 26.67 28.48 26.25
N LEU A 697 27.19 27.49 27.01
CA LEU A 697 27.04 26.08 26.63
C LEU A 697 25.56 25.65 26.59
N ALA A 698 24.78 26.03 27.60
CA ALA A 698 23.35 25.76 27.63
C ALA A 698 22.62 26.38 26.43
N SER A 699 23.02 27.61 26.02
CA SER A 699 22.43 28.25 24.84
C SER A 699 22.75 27.53 23.54
N GLU A 700 24.00 27.01 23.38
CA GLU A 700 24.35 26.15 22.23
C GLU A 700 23.51 24.88 22.20
N MET A 701 23.35 24.20 23.35
CA MET A 701 22.56 22.98 23.45
C MET A 701 21.07 23.25 23.21
N VAL A 702 20.50 24.33 23.71
CA VAL A 702 19.12 24.75 23.45
C VAL A 702 18.90 24.96 21.96
N HIS A 703 19.83 25.68 21.30
CA HIS A 703 19.75 25.89 19.86
C HIS A 703 19.74 24.55 19.10
N PHE A 704 20.66 23.64 19.43
CA PHE A 704 20.78 22.35 18.79
C PHE A 704 19.46 21.54 18.94
N ILE A 705 18.96 21.41 20.17
CA ILE A 705 17.74 20.63 20.43
C ILE A 705 16.50 21.25 19.78
N HIS A 706 16.38 22.60 19.80
CA HIS A 706 15.27 23.25 19.13
C HIS A 706 15.28 23.02 17.61
N GLN A 707 16.44 23.12 16.96
CA GLN A 707 16.54 22.86 15.52
C GLN A 707 16.23 21.39 15.17
N MET A 708 16.71 20.45 16.01
CA MET A 708 16.35 19.04 15.87
C MET A 708 14.83 18.81 16.03
N GLN A 709 14.20 19.47 17.00
CA GLN A 709 12.76 19.35 17.19
C GLN A 709 11.96 20.00 16.07
N TYR A 710 12.37 21.14 15.56
CA TYR A 710 11.74 21.73 14.38
C TYR A 710 11.80 20.80 13.19
N TYR A 711 12.95 20.18 12.95
CA TYR A 711 13.10 19.19 11.90
C TYR A 711 12.14 18.00 12.12
N ILE A 712 12.19 17.37 13.29
CA ILE A 712 11.38 16.19 13.59
C ILE A 712 9.90 16.52 13.54
N THR A 713 9.46 17.60 14.19
CA THR A 713 8.03 17.90 14.32
C THR A 713 7.43 18.37 13.00
N PHE A 714 8.06 19.37 12.34
CA PHE A 714 7.45 19.98 11.17
C PHE A 714 7.80 19.30 9.86
N GLU A 715 9.07 18.98 9.64
CA GLU A 715 9.48 18.40 8.36
C GLU A 715 9.23 16.91 8.27
N VAL A 716 9.39 16.18 9.40
CA VAL A 716 9.19 14.74 9.38
C VAL A 716 7.73 14.40 9.72
N LEU A 717 7.27 14.75 10.91
CA LEU A 717 5.96 14.29 11.39
C LEU A 717 4.80 15.00 10.71
N GLU A 718 4.78 16.34 10.70
CA GLU A 718 3.64 17.09 10.14
C GLU A 718 3.51 16.93 8.62
N CYS A 719 4.61 17.04 7.88
CA CYS A 719 4.55 16.88 6.42
C CYS A 719 4.16 15.46 6.02
N SER A 720 4.72 14.44 6.70
CA SER A 720 4.37 13.04 6.42
C SER A 720 2.94 12.73 6.82
N TRP A 721 2.45 13.34 7.91
CA TRP A 721 1.06 13.20 8.34
C TRP A 721 0.08 13.82 7.36
N ASP A 722 0.36 15.01 6.87
CA ASP A 722 -0.50 15.66 5.87
C ASP A 722 -0.58 14.83 4.58
N GLU A 723 0.54 14.23 4.17
CA GLU A 723 0.56 13.33 3.03
C GLU A 723 -0.28 12.07 3.29
N LEU A 724 -0.11 11.43 4.46
CA LEU A 724 -0.93 10.30 4.88
C LEU A 724 -2.40 10.67 4.90
N TRP A 725 -2.76 11.77 5.54
CA TRP A 725 -4.14 12.20 5.71
C TRP A 725 -4.84 12.45 4.38
N ASN A 726 -4.15 13.11 3.46
CA ASN A 726 -4.64 13.33 2.11
C ASN A 726 -4.87 12.01 1.34
N LYS A 727 -3.95 11.04 1.46
CA LYS A 727 -4.10 9.71 0.85
C LYS A 727 -5.25 8.94 1.47
N VAL A 728 -5.42 9.00 2.78
CA VAL A 728 -6.51 8.33 3.49
C VAL A 728 -7.87 8.91 3.12
N GLN A 729 -7.99 10.23 2.97
CA GLN A 729 -9.24 10.86 2.52
C GLN A 729 -9.60 10.53 1.07
N GLN A 730 -8.61 10.24 0.22
CA GLN A 730 -8.79 9.87 -1.18
C GLN A 730 -8.86 8.35 -1.38
N ALA A 731 -8.68 7.57 -0.33
CA ALA A 731 -8.66 6.11 -0.41
C ALA A 731 -10.02 5.57 -0.85
N GLN A 732 -9.98 4.66 -1.81
CA GLN A 732 -11.17 3.99 -2.35
C GLN A 732 -11.44 2.66 -1.63
N ASP A 733 -10.42 2.05 -1.04
CA ASP A 733 -10.50 0.79 -0.32
C ASP A 733 -9.56 0.76 0.89
N LEU A 734 -9.64 -0.31 1.68
CA LEU A 734 -8.84 -0.50 2.88
C LEU A 734 -7.35 -0.75 2.57
N ASP A 735 -7.03 -1.42 1.46
CA ASP A 735 -5.64 -1.66 1.06
C ASP A 735 -4.91 -0.35 0.75
N HIS A 736 -5.61 0.66 0.18
CA HIS A 736 -5.04 2.00 -0.01
C HIS A 736 -4.71 2.68 1.32
N ILE A 737 -5.55 2.51 2.34
CA ILE A 737 -5.29 3.06 3.68
C ILE A 737 -4.08 2.36 4.31
N ILE A 738 -4.03 1.02 4.26
CA ILE A 738 -2.93 0.23 4.80
C ILE A 738 -1.61 0.62 4.12
N ALA A 739 -1.58 0.65 2.79
CA ALA A 739 -0.38 1.01 2.04
C ALA A 739 0.07 2.46 2.32
N ALA A 740 -0.87 3.42 2.41
CA ALA A 740 -0.54 4.79 2.78
C ALA A 740 0.05 4.88 4.19
N HIS A 741 -0.48 4.09 5.13
CA HIS A 741 -0.02 4.03 6.50
C HIS A 741 1.37 3.37 6.63
N GLU A 742 1.65 2.30 5.88
CA GLU A 742 2.98 1.69 5.81
C GLU A 742 4.03 2.67 5.28
N VAL A 743 3.73 3.34 4.15
CA VAL A 743 4.63 4.36 3.59
C VAL A 743 4.89 5.49 4.58
N PHE A 744 3.86 5.90 5.34
CA PHE A 744 4.02 6.90 6.38
C PHE A 744 4.99 6.43 7.48
N LEU A 745 4.80 5.22 8.00
CA LEU A 745 5.66 4.67 9.06
C LEU A 745 7.10 4.49 8.59
N ASP A 746 7.31 3.96 7.39
CA ASP A 746 8.63 3.81 6.80
C ASP A 746 9.33 5.17 6.64
N THR A 747 8.58 6.18 6.19
CA THR A 747 9.09 7.54 6.02
C THR A 747 9.52 8.15 7.35
N ILE A 748 8.68 8.07 8.39
CA ILE A 748 9.03 8.62 9.70
C ILE A 748 10.17 7.86 10.38
N ILE A 749 10.26 6.55 10.20
CA ILE A 749 11.37 5.74 10.74
C ILE A 749 12.68 6.13 10.07
N ALA A 750 12.72 6.23 8.75
CA ALA A 750 13.91 6.62 8.02
C ALA A 750 14.37 8.04 8.38
N ARG A 751 13.45 9.01 8.38
CA ARG A 751 13.76 10.42 8.66
C ARG A 751 14.01 10.72 10.13
N CYS A 752 13.49 9.92 11.06
CA CYS A 752 13.86 9.96 12.49
C CYS A 752 15.16 9.21 12.80
N LEU A 753 15.95 8.83 11.82
CA LEU A 753 17.24 8.14 11.99
C LEU A 753 17.12 6.75 12.65
N LEU A 754 15.97 6.10 12.55
CA LEU A 754 15.71 4.82 13.22
C LEU A 754 15.95 3.61 12.30
N ASP A 755 16.29 3.83 11.05
CA ASP A 755 16.67 2.81 10.09
C ASP A 755 18.08 2.27 10.33
N SER A 756 18.41 1.16 9.66
CA SER A 756 19.72 0.51 9.78
C SER A 756 20.87 1.38 9.31
N ASP A 757 20.63 2.19 8.28
CA ASP A 757 21.64 2.99 7.59
C ASP A 757 22.02 4.25 8.38
N SER A 758 21.06 4.80 9.12
CA SER A 758 21.24 5.99 9.97
C SER A 758 21.76 5.69 11.38
N ARG A 759 22.10 4.43 11.66
CA ARG A 759 22.53 4.00 13.02
C ARG A 759 23.70 4.79 13.58
N VAL A 760 24.64 5.17 12.72
CA VAL A 760 25.81 5.97 13.13
C VAL A 760 25.38 7.38 13.54
N LEU A 761 24.47 8.00 12.77
CA LEU A 761 23.88 9.31 13.08
C LEU A 761 23.11 9.28 14.39
N LEU A 762 22.29 8.25 14.60
CA LEU A 762 21.53 8.07 15.84
C LEU A 762 22.43 7.93 17.06
N ASN A 763 23.54 7.19 16.94
CA ASN A 763 24.48 7.03 18.04
C ASN A 763 25.18 8.35 18.39
N GLN A 764 25.54 9.17 17.40
CA GLN A 764 26.08 10.50 17.65
C GLN A 764 25.04 11.42 18.31
N LEU A 765 23.78 11.36 17.87
CA LEU A 765 22.71 12.13 18.50
C LEU A 765 22.49 11.71 19.96
N ARG A 766 22.55 10.40 20.26
CA ARG A 766 22.49 9.90 21.63
C ARG A 766 23.65 10.43 22.49
N ALA A 767 24.84 10.45 21.93
CA ALA A 767 25.99 11.02 22.63
C ALA A 767 25.80 12.53 22.93
N VAL A 768 25.14 13.30 22.06
CA VAL A 768 24.72 14.67 22.36
C VAL A 768 23.76 14.72 23.55
N PHE A 769 22.78 13.81 23.59
CA PHE A 769 21.81 13.73 24.69
C PHE A 769 22.51 13.41 26.03
N ASP A 770 23.48 12.51 26.03
CA ASP A 770 24.26 12.17 27.22
C ASP A 770 25.04 13.38 27.74
N GLN A 771 25.58 14.21 26.85
CA GLN A 771 26.28 15.44 27.26
C GLN A 771 25.33 16.49 27.90
N ILE A 772 24.06 16.52 27.49
CA ILE A 772 23.06 17.40 28.11
C ILE A 772 22.76 16.94 29.54
N ILE A 773 22.65 15.62 29.75
CA ILE A 773 22.41 15.03 31.08
C ILE A 773 23.64 15.32 31.99
N GLU A 774 24.84 15.14 31.45
CA GLU A 774 26.07 15.45 32.19
C GLU A 774 26.16 16.95 32.54
N LEU A 775 25.73 17.86 31.65
CA LEU A 775 25.67 19.28 31.98
C LEU A 775 24.69 19.53 33.15
N GLN A 776 23.52 18.89 33.15
CA GLN A 776 22.57 19.00 34.24
C GLN A 776 23.19 18.57 35.56
N ASN A 777 23.82 17.38 35.58
CA ASN A 777 24.43 16.85 36.79
C ASN A 777 25.56 17.78 37.33
N ALA A 778 26.42 18.25 36.43
CA ALA A 778 27.51 19.16 36.78
C ALA A 778 26.99 20.49 37.35
N GLN A 779 25.94 21.00 36.74
CA GLN A 779 25.30 22.23 37.13
C GLN A 779 24.57 22.13 38.49
N ASP A 780 23.84 21.07 38.71
CA ASP A 780 23.16 20.80 39.96
C ASP A 780 24.13 20.65 41.11
N ALA A 781 25.28 19.98 40.86
CA ALA A 781 26.38 19.90 41.83
C ALA A 781 26.99 21.26 42.12
N MET A 782 27.26 22.08 41.11
CA MET A 782 27.78 23.43 41.23
C MET A 782 26.82 24.33 42.03
N TYR A 783 25.53 24.36 41.66
CA TYR A 783 24.54 25.17 42.37
C TYR A 783 24.35 24.74 43.81
N ARG A 784 24.37 23.44 44.09
CA ARG A 784 24.27 22.92 45.43
C ARG A 784 25.44 23.43 46.29
N ALA A 785 26.67 23.28 45.83
CA ALA A 785 27.84 23.78 46.50
C ALA A 785 27.82 25.32 46.67
N ALA A 786 27.42 26.05 45.65
CA ALA A 786 27.35 27.52 45.72
C ALA A 786 26.25 28.01 46.67
N LEU A 787 25.10 27.35 46.72
CA LEU A 787 24.01 27.71 47.64
C LEU A 787 24.32 27.33 49.09
N GLU A 788 24.98 26.21 49.32
CA GLU A 788 25.48 25.81 50.63
C GLU A 788 26.49 26.86 51.15
N GLU A 789 27.43 27.26 50.33
CA GLU A 789 28.40 28.28 50.69
C GLU A 789 27.73 29.63 50.94
N LEU A 790 26.79 30.05 50.10
CA LEU A 790 26.03 31.29 50.31
C LEU A 790 25.25 31.25 51.63
N GLN A 791 24.63 30.12 51.94
CA GLN A 791 23.90 29.95 53.19
C GLN A 791 24.79 30.06 54.40
N LEU A 792 25.98 29.47 54.37
CA LEU A 792 26.96 29.56 55.44
C LEU A 792 27.49 30.98 55.62
N ARG A 793 27.78 31.73 54.53
CA ARG A 793 28.18 33.15 54.60
C ARG A 793 27.06 33.99 55.22
N LEU A 794 25.80 33.79 54.84
CA LEU A 794 24.66 34.51 55.39
C LEU A 794 24.48 34.21 56.86
N GLN A 795 24.61 32.95 57.30
CA GLN A 795 24.55 32.56 58.71
C GLN A 795 25.70 33.15 59.55
N PHE A 796 26.89 33.28 58.97
CA PHE A 796 28.01 33.90 59.61
C PHE A 796 27.79 35.42 59.81
N GLU A 797 27.28 36.07 58.75
CA GLU A 797 26.93 37.51 58.83
C GLU A 797 25.78 37.78 59.81
N GLU A 798 24.77 36.86 59.85
CA GLU A 798 23.69 37.00 60.79
C GLU A 798 24.08 36.76 62.21
N ARG A 799 24.91 35.77 62.48
CA ARG A 799 25.56 35.58 63.81
C ARG A 799 26.42 36.79 64.23
N LYS A 800 27.13 37.38 63.32
CA LYS A 800 27.93 38.56 63.57
C LYS A 800 27.06 39.77 63.97
N LYS A 801 25.98 40.01 63.16
CA LYS A 801 25.01 41.08 63.46
C LYS A 801 24.29 40.88 64.80
N GLN A 802 23.94 39.65 65.10
CA GLN A 802 23.24 39.31 66.35
C GLN A 802 24.12 39.55 67.55
N ARG A 803 25.38 39.18 67.50
CA ARG A 803 26.39 39.48 68.57
C ARG A 803 26.66 40.98 68.70
N GLU A 804 26.71 41.72 67.62
CA GLU A 804 26.81 43.18 67.62
C GLU A 804 25.58 43.81 68.34
N LEU A 805 24.36 43.31 68.05
CA LEU A 805 23.16 43.78 68.69
C LEU A 805 23.09 43.44 70.19
N GLU A 806 23.73 42.35 70.62
CA GLU A 806 23.83 41.91 72.03
C GLU A 806 24.96 42.64 72.78
N GLY A 807 25.67 43.60 72.11
CA GLY A 807 26.76 44.36 72.74
C GLY A 807 28.04 43.55 73.01
N LYS A 808 28.13 42.36 72.40
CA LYS A 808 29.33 41.48 72.44
C LYS A 808 30.24 41.87 71.28
N TRP A 809 31.52 42.11 71.55
CA TRP A 809 32.49 42.46 70.49
C TRP A 809 32.69 41.32 69.53
N GLY A 810 32.29 41.43 68.29
CA GLY A 810 32.79 40.73 67.14
C GLY A 810 32.75 39.22 67.13
N VAL A 811 33.31 38.66 66.12
CA VAL A 811 33.58 37.21 65.90
C VAL A 811 34.97 36.88 66.54
N THR A 812 35.12 35.68 67.10
CA THR A 812 36.40 35.27 67.59
C THR A 812 37.43 35.09 66.50
N ALA A 813 38.73 35.38 66.72
CA ALA A 813 39.78 35.21 65.72
C ALA A 813 39.80 33.78 65.11
N SER A 814 39.46 32.77 65.88
CA SER A 814 39.32 31.38 65.45
C SER A 814 38.17 31.21 64.48
N GLU A 815 37.04 31.83 64.69
CA GLU A 815 35.88 31.76 63.75
C GLU A 815 36.17 32.52 62.45
N GLU A 816 36.93 33.63 62.48
CA GLU A 816 37.34 34.32 61.26
C GLU A 816 38.40 33.52 60.48
N GLU A 817 39.27 32.79 61.15
CA GLU A 817 40.23 31.90 60.48
C GLU A 817 39.57 30.73 59.86
N GLU A 818 38.57 30.10 60.55
CA GLU A 818 37.78 29.02 60.00
C GLU A 818 36.97 29.48 58.79
N GLU A 819 36.31 30.64 58.85
CA GLU A 819 35.55 31.21 57.72
C GLU A 819 36.49 31.55 56.54
N SER A 820 37.64 32.14 56.80
CA SER A 820 38.67 32.47 55.81
C SER A 820 39.21 31.19 55.14
N LYS A 821 39.43 30.15 55.90
CA LYS A 821 39.86 28.86 55.39
C LYS A 821 38.78 28.20 54.48
N ARG A 822 37.53 28.17 54.92
CA ARG A 822 36.42 27.69 54.16
C ARG A 822 36.20 28.46 52.84
N MET A 823 36.25 29.78 52.88
CA MET A 823 36.21 30.66 51.71
C MET A 823 37.32 30.34 50.71
N LYS A 824 38.54 30.11 51.21
CA LYS A 824 39.67 29.69 50.33
C LYS A 824 39.44 28.30 49.72
N GLU A 825 38.99 27.33 50.51
CA GLU A 825 38.66 25.97 50.01
C GLU A 825 37.59 26.02 48.92
N PHE A 826 36.54 26.82 49.10
CA PHE A 826 35.54 27.06 48.07
C PHE A 826 36.16 27.75 46.85
N GLN A 827 36.98 28.79 47.02
CA GLN A 827 37.63 29.50 45.93
C GLN A 827 38.58 28.61 45.14
N ASP A 828 39.27 27.64 45.79
CA ASP A 828 40.12 26.64 45.18
C ASP A 828 39.32 25.55 44.45
N SER A 829 38.01 25.40 44.74
CA SER A 829 37.10 24.49 44.02
C SER A 829 36.63 25.08 42.69
N ILE A 830 36.56 26.38 42.52
CA ILE A 830 36.09 27.07 41.32
C ILE A 830 36.88 26.70 40.06
N PRO A 831 38.24 26.67 40.07
CA PRO A 831 39.03 26.23 38.93
C PRO A 831 38.76 24.79 38.51
N LYS A 832 38.46 23.90 39.48
CA LYS A 832 38.06 22.51 39.17
C LYS A 832 36.73 22.46 38.43
N MET A 833 35.72 23.21 38.88
CA MET A 833 34.41 23.33 38.20
C MET A 833 34.58 23.93 36.81
N CYS A 834 35.41 24.99 36.64
CA CYS A 834 35.74 25.53 35.33
C CYS A 834 36.38 24.49 34.40
N SER A 835 37.28 23.67 34.90
CA SER A 835 37.97 22.65 34.14
C SER A 835 37.00 21.56 33.67
N GLN A 836 36.12 21.08 34.56
CA GLN A 836 35.08 20.12 34.22
C GLN A 836 34.15 20.67 33.12
N LEU A 837 33.70 21.92 33.25
CA LEU A 837 32.84 22.56 32.27
C LEU A 837 33.52 22.72 30.91
N ARG A 838 34.82 23.07 30.89
CA ARG A 838 35.61 23.17 29.64
C ARG A 838 35.77 21.82 28.96
N ILE A 839 36.02 20.75 29.71
CA ILE A 839 36.10 19.40 29.20
C ILE A 839 34.78 19.02 28.58
N LEU A 840 33.66 19.22 29.27
CA LEU A 840 32.32 18.93 28.79
C LEU A 840 31.98 19.73 27.52
N THR A 841 32.33 21.03 27.48
CA THR A 841 32.17 21.89 26.31
C THR A 841 32.93 21.32 25.10
N HIS A 842 34.18 20.91 25.32
CA HIS A 842 35.01 20.38 24.24
C HIS A 842 34.44 19.05 23.68
N PHE A 843 34.04 18.15 24.56
CA PHE A 843 33.40 16.89 24.13
C PHE A 843 32.11 17.15 23.36
N TYR A 844 31.22 18.00 23.87
CA TYR A 844 29.97 18.34 23.20
C TYR A 844 30.24 18.91 21.80
N GLN A 845 31.11 19.92 21.68
CA GLN A 845 31.44 20.53 20.41
C GLN A 845 32.07 19.54 19.44
N GLY A 846 32.91 18.61 19.90
CA GLY A 846 33.49 17.55 19.07
C GLY A 846 32.42 16.57 18.53
N ILE A 847 31.45 16.19 19.38
CA ILE A 847 30.35 15.29 18.98
C ILE A 847 29.43 15.96 17.96
N VAL A 848 29.04 17.22 18.20
CA VAL A 848 28.22 18.01 17.28
C VAL A 848 28.92 18.20 15.94
N GLN A 849 30.22 18.48 15.94
CA GLN A 849 31.01 18.61 14.73
C GLN A 849 30.99 17.30 13.89
N GLN A 850 31.19 16.16 14.54
CA GLN A 850 31.09 14.86 13.86
C GLN A 850 29.67 14.59 13.32
N PHE A 851 28.66 14.92 14.10
CA PHE A 851 27.26 14.79 13.68
C PHE A 851 26.97 15.63 12.43
N LEU A 852 27.42 16.88 12.39
CA LEU A 852 27.29 17.76 11.22
C LEU A 852 27.99 17.19 9.98
N VAL A 853 29.21 16.65 10.14
CA VAL A 853 29.93 16.00 9.03
C VAL A 853 29.13 14.81 8.48
N LEU A 854 28.58 13.98 9.35
CA LEU A 854 27.75 12.85 8.94
C LEU A 854 26.46 13.30 8.23
N LEU A 855 25.79 14.34 8.72
CA LEU A 855 24.62 14.92 8.06
C LEU A 855 24.93 15.43 6.65
N THR A 856 26.05 16.13 6.46
CA THR A 856 26.47 16.64 5.13
C THR A 856 26.81 15.54 4.14
N THR A 857 27.20 14.35 4.62
CA THR A 857 27.51 13.19 3.79
C THR A 857 26.30 12.31 3.49
N SER A 858 25.17 12.56 4.15
CA SER A 858 23.93 11.81 3.94
C SER A 858 23.40 11.92 2.50
N SER A 859 22.78 10.86 2.03
CA SER A 859 22.07 10.83 0.74
C SER A 859 20.76 11.63 0.77
N ASP A 860 20.13 11.73 1.94
CA ASP A 860 18.86 12.45 2.12
C ASP A 860 19.11 13.98 2.11
N GLU A 861 18.33 14.65 1.27
CA GLU A 861 18.39 16.10 1.10
C GLU A 861 17.91 16.85 2.36
N SER A 862 16.89 16.33 3.03
CA SER A 862 16.33 16.93 4.26
C SER A 862 17.37 16.94 5.38
N LEU A 863 18.14 15.85 5.54
CA LEU A 863 19.22 15.76 6.53
C LEU A 863 20.37 16.72 6.21
N ARG A 864 20.67 16.95 4.94
CA ARG A 864 21.67 17.96 4.55
C ARG A 864 21.21 19.38 4.87
N PHE A 865 19.92 19.68 4.68
CA PHE A 865 19.35 20.96 5.09
C PHE A 865 19.33 21.14 6.60
N LEU A 866 19.11 20.08 7.36
CA LEU A 866 19.23 20.10 8.82
C LEU A 866 20.65 20.50 9.26
N SER A 867 21.69 19.96 8.62
CA SER A 867 23.09 20.37 8.90
C SER A 867 23.29 21.88 8.73
N PHE A 868 22.71 22.46 7.67
CA PHE A 868 22.78 23.90 7.45
C PHE A 868 22.08 24.73 8.52
N ARG A 869 20.93 24.27 9.04
CA ARG A 869 20.21 24.96 10.12
C ARG A 869 20.91 24.86 11.46
N LEU A 870 21.50 23.71 11.76
CA LEU A 870 22.23 23.49 13.00
C LEU A 870 23.47 24.39 13.08
N ASP A 871 24.14 24.68 11.97
CA ASP A 871 25.31 25.53 11.86
C ASP A 871 25.04 26.77 10.97
N PHE A 872 23.92 27.50 11.21
CA PHE A 872 23.49 28.61 10.37
C PHE A 872 24.49 29.79 10.40
N ASN A 873 25.21 29.96 11.51
CA ASN A 873 26.23 30.99 11.69
C ASN A 873 27.63 30.56 11.28
N GLU A 874 27.76 29.38 10.67
CA GLU A 874 29.00 28.79 10.16
C GLU A 874 30.10 28.62 11.24
N HIS A 875 29.71 28.49 12.52
CA HIS A 875 30.64 28.33 13.62
C HIS A 875 31.49 27.06 13.52
N TYR A 876 30.86 25.93 13.25
CA TYR A 876 31.52 24.66 13.07
C TYR A 876 32.18 24.55 11.69
N LYS A 877 31.57 25.09 10.65
CA LYS A 877 32.10 25.14 9.30
C LYS A 877 33.45 25.92 9.22
N ALA A 878 33.61 26.98 10.04
CA ALA A 878 34.87 27.71 10.13
C ALA A 878 36.02 26.87 10.69
N ARG A 879 35.70 25.93 11.59
CA ARG A 879 36.69 25.08 12.29
C ARG A 879 37.00 23.78 11.54
N GLU A 880 36.01 23.19 10.82
CA GLU A 880 36.12 21.89 10.13
C GLU A 880 36.14 22.05 8.62
N PRO A 881 37.26 21.73 7.94
CA PRO A 881 37.36 21.81 6.49
C PRO A 881 36.38 20.92 5.72
N ARG A 882 35.95 19.78 6.31
CA ARG A 882 35.01 18.84 5.68
C ARG A 882 33.62 19.43 5.52
N LEU A 883 33.23 20.40 6.35
CA LEU A 883 31.96 21.12 6.27
C LEU A 883 31.96 22.23 5.21
N ARG A 884 33.13 22.59 4.66
CA ARG A 884 33.27 23.65 3.64
C ARG A 884 32.92 23.17 2.21
N VAL A 885 32.69 21.87 2.01
CA VAL A 885 32.35 21.31 0.69
C VAL A 885 30.93 21.71 0.34
N SER A 886 30.81 22.57 -0.67
CA SER A 886 29.54 23.09 -1.20
C SER A 886 28.64 21.96 -1.70
N LEU A 887 27.34 22.03 -1.37
CA LEU A 887 26.26 21.15 -1.82
C LEU A 887 26.13 20.98 -3.35
N GLY A 888 26.85 21.77 -4.14
CA GLY A 888 26.73 21.83 -5.61
C GLY A 888 27.72 20.99 -6.43
N THR A 889 28.72 20.32 -5.84
CA THR A 889 29.85 19.77 -6.59
C THR A 889 29.86 18.26 -6.81
N ARG A 890 28.95 17.49 -6.22
CA ARG A 890 28.92 16.01 -6.40
C ARG A 890 28.16 15.49 -7.62
N GLY A 891 27.43 16.35 -8.34
CA GLY A 891 26.65 15.95 -9.52
C GLY A 891 27.40 15.89 -10.85
N ARG A 892 28.73 16.20 -10.89
CA ARG A 892 29.45 16.37 -12.17
C ARG A 892 30.74 15.54 -12.34
N ARG A 893 30.93 14.45 -11.62
CA ARG A 893 32.12 13.58 -11.77
C ARG A 893 31.83 12.11 -12.07
N SER A 894 30.86 11.81 -12.92
CA SER A 894 30.72 10.43 -13.44
C SER A 894 30.30 10.34 -14.90
N SER A 895 30.84 11.23 -15.76
CA SER A 895 30.69 11.07 -17.21
C SER A 895 31.90 11.54 -17.99
N HIS A 896 33.08 11.04 -17.62
CA HIS A 896 34.24 11.08 -18.51
C HIS A 896 35.25 10.03 -18.04
N MET A 897 35.06 8.79 -18.45
CA MET A 897 36.12 7.82 -18.74
C MET A 897 35.53 6.67 -19.55
N GLY A 898 35.84 6.61 -20.81
CA GLY A 898 35.50 5.47 -21.64
C GLY A 898 35.45 5.77 -23.12
N THR A 899 36.56 6.27 -23.67
CA THR A 899 36.92 6.03 -25.07
C THR A 899 38.41 6.22 -25.23
N SER A 900 39.13 5.13 -25.27
CA SER A 900 40.35 4.94 -26.06
C SER A 900 40.76 3.47 -26.00
N CYS A 901 40.85 2.92 -27.18
CA CYS A 901 41.35 1.63 -27.64
C CYS A 901 40.44 0.45 -27.47
#